data_30be7fc0df6bae00cc42242e5a7b6177
#
_entry.id   30be7fc0df6bae00cc42242e5a7b6177
#
_cell.length_a   1.000
_cell.length_b   1.000
_cell.length_c   1.000
_cell.angle_alpha   90.00
_cell.angle_beta   90.00
_cell.angle_gamma   90.00
#
_symmetry.space_group_name_H-M   'P 1'
#
loop_
_entity.id
_entity.type
_entity.pdbx_description
1 polymer ?
#
loop_
_entity_poly.entity_id
_entity_poly.type
_entity_poly.pdbx_seq_one_letter_code
_entity_poly.pdbx_strand_id
1 'polypeptide(L)'
;MGATHKKPSQDDSNLEIYSLIWLDPTFHNNDEIVKAQQKLRISINYLKIFENCYQCEEYIRSVNSFNRFILIINDELARQIVPRIEQLRQVYSIYIHCLDKIINQQWAKQFLKIKCLSDQLDMLVTRIQSDHRIDDSFPVVIYNVNKLNFHFFYSQLLFDCLIRLNSNDKNKFIFLCQNEYKDNEIELNIIHEFEKYYSAKQSLSWYTRKSFIYRILNKALLIQNIDLLFTLRFFIQDIYQQIKENKCLYPIHAYHSHLMTYEEIQLIENSLGQYISINSFLSACLDRGLALYYLYEPNDLQRVLFEIDTDIQSNDMNHFGYIKLVNYCEENEQILFMLGSIFRIENIFLNDDEIWIIQMKLCTENDYQLKLIFNFLINEYNYGQENNIFSFGEFLIKQGCLNEVEKYYIRLIDEFSDHPDNLIQCYNELGKLAKDKHDYELSIQWFNKAIKIKPQNDSYLIESYNNIAEIYQKNGDYKQAIESYNKSLKIFIKIFGDDHQKLAICFNNIAIAYKKEKKYIEALEYHQKALNILEKYRSSNHCDLAASHNNIGVIHRHLGHYDLALEHYHNALEIYKKSLSGSYSDMAKTFRNIGTVHQDKGDLQQSLLCFKKSSIIYRCSLSSEHPDVMEIEEKIRNISSHLK
;
A
#
# COMPACT_ATOMS: atom_id res chain seq x y z
N MET A 1 6.50 12.51 11.01
CA MET A 1 7.77 12.75 10.27
C MET A 1 7.63 12.05 8.94
N GLY A 2 7.48 12.80 7.85
CA GLY A 2 7.21 12.26 6.53
C GLY A 2 8.41 11.53 5.96
N ALA A 3 8.25 10.24 5.74
CA ALA A 3 9.16 9.48 4.91
C ALA A 3 8.95 9.96 3.47
N THR A 4 9.88 10.71 2.95
CA THR A 4 9.96 11.04 1.53
C THR A 4 10.22 9.77 0.76
N HIS A 5 9.18 9.20 0.12
CA HIS A 5 9.34 8.13 -0.86
C HIS A 5 10.20 8.65 -2.01
N LYS A 6 11.47 8.22 -2.03
CA LYS A 6 12.33 8.38 -3.20
C LYS A 6 11.72 7.57 -4.35
N LYS A 7 11.73 8.15 -5.57
CA LYS A 7 11.39 7.43 -6.81
C LYS A 7 12.13 6.08 -6.82
N PRO A 8 11.48 4.96 -7.21
CA PRO A 8 12.18 3.71 -7.41
C PRO A 8 13.32 3.96 -8.41
N SER A 9 14.54 3.61 -8.00
CA SER A 9 15.69 3.65 -8.88
C SER A 9 15.51 2.58 -9.97
N GLN A 10 16.05 2.81 -11.15
CA GLN A 10 16.03 1.88 -12.29
C GLN A 10 16.61 0.47 -11.99
N ASP A 11 17.09 0.21 -10.78
CA ASP A 11 17.78 -1.00 -10.33
C ASP A 11 16.93 -1.95 -9.45
N ASP A 12 15.61 -1.78 -9.40
CA ASP A 12 14.70 -2.75 -8.75
C ASP A 12 14.50 -4.06 -9.57
N SER A 13 15.30 -4.27 -10.60
CA SER A 13 15.25 -5.46 -11.44
C SER A 13 15.82 -6.72 -10.78
N ASN A 14 16.68 -6.59 -9.78
CA ASN A 14 17.25 -7.76 -9.07
C ASN A 14 16.15 -8.49 -8.27
N LEU A 15 15.92 -9.75 -8.59
CA LEU A 15 14.91 -10.59 -7.92
C LEU A 15 15.41 -11.21 -6.60
N GLU A 16 16.69 -11.06 -6.25
CA GLU A 16 17.28 -11.61 -5.01
C GLU A 16 17.70 -10.51 -4.04
N ILE A 17 17.79 -10.83 -2.74
CA ILE A 17 18.22 -9.89 -1.68
C ILE A 17 19.69 -9.57 -1.80
N TYR A 18 20.51 -10.61 -2.02
CA TYR A 18 21.95 -10.46 -2.07
C TYR A 18 22.43 -10.06 -3.45
N SER A 19 23.37 -9.11 -3.48
CA SER A 19 24.03 -8.65 -4.69
C SER A 19 25.53 -8.54 -4.44
N LEU A 20 26.32 -8.92 -5.40
CA LEU A 20 27.75 -8.76 -5.35
C LEU A 20 28.15 -7.42 -5.98
N ILE A 21 28.92 -6.64 -5.27
CA ILE A 21 29.56 -5.44 -5.80
C ILE A 21 31.06 -5.70 -5.86
N TRP A 22 31.62 -5.49 -7.05
CA TRP A 22 33.06 -5.56 -7.27
C TRP A 22 33.61 -4.17 -7.55
N LEU A 23 34.45 -3.67 -6.65
CA LEU A 23 35.09 -2.35 -6.78
C LEU A 23 36.58 -2.51 -7.06
N ASP A 24 36.96 -2.40 -8.32
CA ASP A 24 38.35 -2.53 -8.78
C ASP A 24 38.59 -1.70 -10.05
N PRO A 25 39.54 -0.79 -10.07
CA PRO A 25 39.87 0.03 -11.25
C PRO A 25 40.56 -0.75 -12.37
N THR A 26 41.11 -1.95 -12.08
CA THR A 26 41.86 -2.79 -13.05
C THR A 26 41.00 -3.87 -13.69
N PHE A 27 39.72 -3.86 -13.46
CA PHE A 27 38.76 -4.90 -13.75
C PHE A 27 38.78 -5.42 -15.21
N HIS A 28 38.83 -4.53 -16.18
CA HIS A 28 38.71 -4.90 -17.61
C HIS A 28 39.96 -5.59 -18.21
N ASN A 29 41.07 -5.65 -17.50
CA ASN A 29 42.37 -6.13 -18.02
C ASN A 29 42.88 -7.42 -17.36
N ASN A 30 42.07 -8.12 -16.56
CA ASN A 30 42.54 -9.28 -15.78
C ASN A 30 41.65 -10.52 -15.97
N ASP A 31 42.16 -11.53 -16.66
CA ASP A 31 41.50 -12.82 -16.92
C ASP A 31 41.15 -13.60 -15.63
N GLU A 32 41.92 -13.42 -14.55
CA GLU A 32 41.65 -14.07 -13.27
C GLU A 32 40.38 -13.51 -12.61
N ILE A 33 40.15 -12.21 -12.73
CA ILE A 33 38.96 -11.56 -12.23
C ILE A 33 37.72 -12.09 -12.97
N VAL A 34 37.80 -12.23 -14.29
CA VAL A 34 36.69 -12.78 -15.10
C VAL A 34 36.34 -14.21 -14.69
N LYS A 35 37.35 -15.05 -14.44
CA LYS A 35 37.16 -16.43 -13.95
C LYS A 35 36.53 -16.45 -12.54
N ALA A 36 36.99 -15.59 -11.64
CA ALA A 36 36.47 -15.47 -10.29
C ALA A 36 35.00 -15.06 -10.30
N GLN A 37 34.63 -14.15 -11.20
CA GLN A 37 33.23 -13.75 -11.38
C GLN A 37 32.34 -14.90 -11.85
N GLN A 38 32.78 -15.66 -12.84
CA GLN A 38 32.00 -16.80 -13.33
C GLN A 38 31.73 -17.80 -12.19
N LYS A 39 32.73 -18.04 -11.33
CA LYS A 39 32.57 -18.90 -10.15
C LYS A 39 31.59 -18.32 -9.13
N LEU A 40 31.62 -16.99 -8.89
CA LEU A 40 30.74 -16.34 -7.93
C LEU A 40 29.29 -16.20 -8.43
N ARG A 41 29.06 -16.04 -9.73
CA ARG A 41 27.74 -16.02 -10.34
C ARG A 41 26.95 -17.31 -10.12
N ILE A 42 27.61 -18.42 -9.83
CA ILE A 42 26.97 -19.68 -9.45
C ILE A 42 26.21 -19.52 -8.12
N SER A 43 26.75 -18.72 -7.20
CA SER A 43 26.18 -18.53 -5.84
C SER A 43 25.42 -17.23 -5.68
N ILE A 44 25.79 -16.18 -6.42
CA ILE A 44 25.18 -14.84 -6.35
C ILE A 44 24.88 -14.39 -7.78
N ASN A 45 23.60 -14.34 -8.12
CA ASN A 45 23.20 -14.09 -9.50
C ASN A 45 23.49 -12.65 -9.97
N TYR A 46 23.31 -11.66 -9.09
CA TYR A 46 23.46 -10.24 -9.44
C TYR A 46 24.84 -9.71 -9.07
N LEU A 47 25.60 -9.32 -10.08
CA LEU A 47 26.94 -8.73 -9.95
C LEU A 47 26.99 -7.36 -10.60
N LYS A 48 27.45 -6.35 -9.85
CA LYS A 48 27.69 -4.99 -10.35
C LYS A 48 29.15 -4.59 -10.11
N ILE A 49 29.71 -3.91 -11.10
CA ILE A 49 31.13 -3.55 -11.10
C ILE A 49 31.25 -2.04 -11.05
N PHE A 50 32.20 -1.55 -10.26
CA PHE A 50 32.54 -0.15 -10.17
C PHE A 50 34.06 0.04 -10.24
N GLU A 51 34.49 1.13 -10.90
CA GLU A 51 35.89 1.50 -11.00
C GLU A 51 36.29 2.56 -9.96
N ASN A 52 35.34 3.27 -9.37
CA ASN A 52 35.62 4.30 -8.39
C ASN A 52 34.68 4.29 -7.18
N CYS A 53 35.21 4.78 -6.05
CA CYS A 53 34.52 4.79 -4.76
C CYS A 53 33.24 5.64 -4.74
N TYR A 54 33.22 6.76 -5.45
CA TYR A 54 32.08 7.70 -5.40
C TYR A 54 30.83 7.08 -6.02
N GLN A 55 30.93 6.52 -7.22
CA GLN A 55 29.82 5.88 -7.91
C GLN A 55 29.32 4.64 -7.13
N CYS A 56 30.25 3.88 -6.56
CA CYS A 56 29.91 2.71 -5.73
C CYS A 56 29.12 3.13 -4.48
N GLU A 57 29.59 4.14 -3.75
CA GLU A 57 28.90 4.64 -2.55
C GLU A 57 27.54 5.24 -2.89
N GLU A 58 27.43 6.06 -3.95
CA GLU A 58 26.18 6.65 -4.40
C GLU A 58 25.16 5.56 -4.74
N TYR A 59 25.59 4.52 -5.45
CA TYR A 59 24.75 3.37 -5.77
C TYR A 59 24.27 2.67 -4.51
N ILE A 60 25.16 2.29 -3.58
CA ILE A 60 24.78 1.60 -2.34
C ILE A 60 23.73 2.43 -1.55
N ARG A 61 23.92 3.76 -1.48
CA ARG A 61 22.99 4.65 -0.77
C ARG A 61 21.66 4.86 -1.49
N SER A 62 21.62 4.68 -2.82
CA SER A 62 20.41 4.86 -3.62
C SER A 62 19.43 3.69 -3.52
N VAL A 63 19.95 2.49 -3.23
CA VAL A 63 19.17 1.26 -3.21
C VAL A 63 18.45 1.08 -1.87
N ASN A 64 17.34 0.35 -1.89
CA ASN A 64 16.52 0.06 -0.71
C ASN A 64 17.35 -0.59 0.42
N SER A 65 17.10 -0.19 1.68
CA SER A 65 17.80 -0.68 2.86
C SER A 65 17.65 -2.18 3.14
N PHE A 66 16.73 -2.86 2.48
CA PHE A 66 16.57 -4.31 2.57
C PHE A 66 17.52 -5.10 1.66
N ASN A 67 18.05 -4.49 0.60
CA ASN A 67 19.07 -5.14 -0.22
C ASN A 67 20.37 -5.31 0.59
N ARG A 68 21.07 -6.41 0.34
CA ARG A 68 22.32 -6.78 1.03
C ARG A 68 23.45 -6.88 0.01
N PHE A 69 24.46 -6.06 0.20
CA PHE A 69 25.64 -6.06 -0.67
C PHE A 69 26.80 -6.79 -0.05
N ILE A 70 27.35 -7.70 -0.83
CA ILE A 70 28.63 -8.34 -0.59
C ILE A 70 29.62 -7.58 -1.45
N LEU A 71 30.67 -7.03 -0.84
CA LEU A 71 31.63 -6.22 -1.54
C LEU A 71 32.96 -6.96 -1.69
N ILE A 72 33.49 -6.99 -2.91
CA ILE A 72 34.89 -7.31 -3.17
C ILE A 72 35.57 -5.99 -3.54
N ILE A 73 36.57 -5.60 -2.78
CA ILE A 73 37.20 -4.28 -2.93
C ILE A 73 38.74 -4.47 -3.04
N ASN A 74 39.34 -3.78 -4.00
CA ASN A 74 40.77 -3.64 -4.08
C ASN A 74 41.33 -2.85 -2.86
N ASP A 75 42.50 -3.19 -2.33
CA ASP A 75 43.06 -2.64 -1.09
C ASP A 75 43.25 -1.10 -1.11
N GLU A 76 43.66 -0.55 -2.27
CA GLU A 76 43.83 0.91 -2.42
C GLU A 76 42.51 1.66 -2.24
N LEU A 77 41.42 1.10 -2.78
CA LEU A 77 40.09 1.71 -2.69
C LEU A 77 39.39 1.38 -1.36
N ALA A 78 39.74 0.26 -0.74
CA ALA A 78 39.14 -0.18 0.52
C ALA A 78 39.32 0.86 1.63
N ARG A 79 40.53 1.42 1.76
CA ARG A 79 40.84 2.46 2.77
C ARG A 79 40.03 3.74 2.58
N GLN A 80 39.60 4.03 1.36
CA GLN A 80 38.82 5.22 1.03
C GLN A 80 37.32 5.03 1.27
N ILE A 81 36.79 3.84 0.92
CA ILE A 81 35.34 3.63 0.88
C ILE A 81 34.81 2.98 2.17
N VAL A 82 35.49 1.99 2.75
CA VAL A 82 35.00 1.18 3.89
C VAL A 82 34.57 2.06 5.07
N PRO A 83 35.35 3.08 5.53
CA PRO A 83 34.93 3.90 6.67
C PRO A 83 33.62 4.67 6.45
N ARG A 84 33.22 4.88 5.16
CA ARG A 84 32.01 5.65 4.79
C ARG A 84 30.79 4.75 4.60
N ILE A 85 30.98 3.48 4.28
CA ILE A 85 29.88 2.56 3.94
C ILE A 85 29.64 1.47 4.98
N GLU A 86 30.60 1.16 5.86
CA GLU A 86 30.50 0.05 6.81
C GLU A 86 29.23 0.13 7.68
N GLN A 87 28.83 1.33 8.11
CA GLN A 87 27.63 1.53 8.93
C GLN A 87 26.31 1.43 8.13
N LEU A 88 26.37 1.34 6.80
CA LEU A 88 25.16 1.22 6.00
C LEU A 88 24.55 -0.18 6.16
N ARG A 89 23.22 -0.24 6.38
CA ARG A 89 22.49 -1.51 6.50
C ARG A 89 22.57 -2.37 5.23
N GLN A 90 22.69 -1.73 4.07
CA GLN A 90 22.82 -2.41 2.78
C GLN A 90 24.15 -3.18 2.67
N VAL A 91 25.21 -2.77 3.35
CA VAL A 91 26.50 -3.47 3.33
C VAL A 91 26.44 -4.64 4.30
N TYR A 92 26.48 -5.86 3.77
CA TYR A 92 26.40 -7.08 4.53
C TYR A 92 27.80 -7.60 4.93
N SER A 93 28.67 -7.78 3.96
CA SER A 93 30.03 -8.26 4.15
C SER A 93 31.00 -7.64 3.16
N ILE A 94 32.28 -7.50 3.58
CA ILE A 94 33.33 -6.90 2.79
C ILE A 94 34.51 -7.87 2.72
N TYR A 95 35.00 -8.11 1.51
CA TYR A 95 36.15 -8.94 1.20
C TYR A 95 37.17 -8.08 0.49
N ILE A 96 38.44 -8.12 0.94
CA ILE A 96 39.46 -7.24 0.40
C ILE A 96 40.52 -8.08 -0.35
N HIS A 97 40.67 -7.77 -1.64
CA HIS A 97 41.73 -8.26 -2.46
C HIS A 97 42.97 -7.38 -2.27
N CYS A 98 44.01 -7.88 -1.61
CA CYS A 98 45.17 -7.09 -1.23
C CYS A 98 46.48 -7.84 -1.53
N LEU A 99 47.48 -7.12 -2.07
CA LEU A 99 48.82 -7.65 -2.34
C LEU A 99 49.65 -7.84 -1.06
N ASP A 100 49.44 -6.98 -0.06
CA ASP A 100 50.11 -7.06 1.25
C ASP A 100 49.12 -7.26 2.40
N LYS A 101 49.00 -8.53 2.79
CA LYS A 101 48.07 -8.96 3.85
C LYS A 101 48.47 -8.43 5.23
N ILE A 102 49.77 -8.27 5.51
CA ILE A 102 50.28 -7.92 6.86
C ILE A 102 49.94 -6.47 7.18
N ILE A 103 50.16 -5.56 6.26
CA ILE A 103 49.89 -4.11 6.43
C ILE A 103 48.41 -3.83 6.58
N ASN A 104 47.55 -4.58 5.87
CA ASN A 104 46.13 -4.36 5.87
C ASN A 104 45.39 -5.04 7.07
N GLN A 105 46.00 -6.03 7.69
CA GLN A 105 45.33 -6.81 8.75
C GLN A 105 45.04 -6.03 10.01
N GLN A 106 45.90 -5.10 10.46
CA GLN A 106 45.67 -4.25 11.64
C GLN A 106 44.57 -3.23 11.38
N TRP A 107 44.55 -2.64 10.19
CA TRP A 107 43.52 -1.67 9.81
C TRP A 107 42.15 -2.36 9.67
N ALA A 108 42.09 -3.52 9.03
CA ALA A 108 40.86 -4.25 8.77
C ALA A 108 40.14 -4.69 10.07
N LYS A 109 40.88 -5.00 11.13
CA LYS A 109 40.31 -5.37 12.44
C LYS A 109 39.43 -4.27 13.08
N GLN A 110 39.52 -3.04 12.60
CA GLN A 110 38.68 -1.93 13.08
C GLN A 110 37.25 -1.97 12.53
N PHE A 111 36.98 -2.81 11.52
CA PHE A 111 35.71 -2.87 10.80
C PHE A 111 35.12 -4.27 10.87
N LEU A 112 33.96 -4.40 11.52
CA LEU A 112 33.32 -5.70 11.79
C LEU A 112 32.85 -6.40 10.52
N LYS A 113 32.48 -5.64 9.48
CA LYS A 113 31.96 -6.20 8.22
C LYS A 113 33.05 -6.71 7.28
N ILE A 114 34.33 -6.50 7.58
CA ILE A 114 35.43 -7.11 6.81
C ILE A 114 35.61 -8.57 7.26
N LYS A 115 35.27 -9.51 6.38
CA LYS A 115 35.29 -10.95 6.67
C LYS A 115 36.60 -11.63 6.23
N CYS A 116 37.24 -11.13 5.20
CA CYS A 116 38.46 -11.73 4.68
C CYS A 116 39.37 -10.74 3.93
N LEU A 117 40.69 -10.93 4.06
CA LEU A 117 41.72 -10.31 3.25
C LEU A 117 42.54 -11.39 2.60
N SER A 118 42.75 -11.33 1.28
CA SER A 118 43.56 -12.30 0.57
C SER A 118 44.21 -11.69 -0.66
N ASP A 119 45.40 -12.16 -0.98
CA ASP A 119 46.14 -11.93 -2.22
C ASP A 119 45.70 -12.89 -3.33
N GLN A 120 44.95 -13.95 -2.97
CA GLN A 120 44.44 -14.95 -3.90
C GLN A 120 42.94 -14.82 -4.09
N LEU A 121 42.49 -14.50 -5.30
CA LEU A 121 41.09 -14.38 -5.64
C LEU A 121 40.30 -15.68 -5.41
N ASP A 122 40.87 -16.84 -5.69
CA ASP A 122 40.22 -18.13 -5.46
C ASP A 122 39.92 -18.40 -4.00
N MET A 123 40.76 -17.91 -3.07
CA MET A 123 40.51 -17.98 -1.64
C MET A 123 39.33 -17.08 -1.24
N LEU A 124 39.25 -15.86 -1.79
CA LEU A 124 38.09 -14.97 -1.55
C LEU A 124 36.80 -15.57 -2.10
N VAL A 125 36.83 -16.11 -3.31
CA VAL A 125 35.70 -16.80 -3.93
C VAL A 125 35.20 -17.94 -3.07
N THR A 126 36.12 -18.82 -2.63
CA THR A 126 35.77 -19.97 -1.77
C THR A 126 35.18 -19.50 -0.44
N ARG A 127 35.74 -18.44 0.15
CA ARG A 127 35.26 -17.88 1.40
C ARG A 127 33.85 -17.27 1.24
N ILE A 128 33.63 -16.49 0.21
CA ILE A 128 32.30 -15.91 -0.10
C ILE A 128 31.28 -17.04 -0.30
N GLN A 129 31.62 -18.07 -1.05
CA GLN A 129 30.74 -19.21 -1.28
C GLN A 129 30.41 -19.97 0.00
N SER A 130 31.38 -20.12 0.93
CA SER A 130 31.13 -20.76 2.23
C SER A 130 30.26 -19.89 3.12
N ASP A 131 30.57 -18.60 3.23
CA ASP A 131 29.84 -17.66 4.05
C ASP A 131 28.39 -17.49 3.57
N HIS A 132 28.15 -17.65 2.25
CA HIS A 132 26.80 -17.53 1.66
C HIS A 132 25.94 -18.79 1.70
N ARG A 133 26.53 -19.98 1.78
CA ARG A 133 25.73 -21.22 1.92
C ARG A 133 24.96 -21.30 3.23
N ILE A 134 25.36 -20.49 4.19
CA ILE A 134 24.90 -20.55 5.58
C ILE A 134 23.73 -19.60 5.82
N ASP A 135 23.62 -18.51 5.05
CA ASP A 135 22.75 -17.38 5.38
C ASP A 135 21.53 -17.23 4.44
N ASP A 136 20.85 -18.33 4.15
CA ASP A 136 19.51 -18.33 3.51
C ASP A 136 18.38 -17.88 4.47
N SER A 137 18.71 -17.32 5.64
CA SER A 137 17.73 -16.79 6.56
C SER A 137 17.31 -15.38 6.13
N PHE A 138 16.08 -15.29 5.60
CA PHE A 138 15.47 -13.99 5.34
C PHE A 138 15.12 -13.31 6.65
N PRO A 139 15.31 -11.98 6.77
CA PRO A 139 14.87 -11.26 7.95
C PRO A 139 13.36 -11.43 8.14
N VAL A 140 12.96 -11.82 9.34
CA VAL A 140 11.54 -11.89 9.71
C VAL A 140 11.02 -10.48 9.88
N VAL A 141 10.09 -10.07 9.02
CA VAL A 141 9.47 -8.74 9.11
C VAL A 141 8.35 -8.79 10.11
N ILE A 142 8.52 -8.07 11.21
CA ILE A 142 7.59 -8.02 12.33
C ILE A 142 6.92 -6.66 12.38
N TYR A 143 5.58 -6.65 12.40
CA TYR A 143 4.77 -5.44 12.55
C TYR A 143 4.00 -5.46 13.86
N ASN A 144 4.11 -4.39 14.64
CA ASN A 144 3.30 -4.22 15.83
C ASN A 144 1.84 -3.90 15.46
N VAL A 145 0.89 -4.69 15.94
CA VAL A 145 -0.53 -4.60 15.62
C VAL A 145 -1.30 -3.61 16.51
N ASN A 146 -0.80 -3.30 17.69
CA ASN A 146 -1.50 -2.42 18.65
C ASN A 146 -1.48 -0.93 18.27
N LYS A 147 -0.55 -0.50 17.46
CA LYS A 147 -0.58 0.82 16.84
C LYS A 147 -1.16 0.62 15.47
N LEU A 148 -2.19 1.36 15.07
CA LEU A 148 -2.72 1.37 13.71
C LEU A 148 -1.56 1.55 12.72
N ASN A 149 -0.88 0.45 12.43
CA ASN A 149 0.36 0.45 11.68
C ASN A 149 0.00 0.24 10.21
N PHE A 150 0.36 1.22 9.39
CA PHE A 150 0.18 1.16 7.94
C PHE A 150 0.63 -0.17 7.35
N HIS A 151 1.83 -0.64 7.69
CA HIS A 151 2.41 -1.86 7.13
C HIS A 151 1.64 -3.12 7.51
N PHE A 152 1.05 -3.17 8.71
CA PHE A 152 0.19 -4.27 9.10
C PHE A 152 -1.08 -4.34 8.24
N PHE A 153 -1.82 -3.23 8.15
CA PHE A 153 -3.05 -3.17 7.33
C PHE A 153 -2.77 -3.41 5.85
N TYR A 154 -1.70 -2.82 5.35
CA TYR A 154 -1.22 -3.03 3.98
C TYR A 154 -1.03 -4.52 3.69
N SER A 155 -0.30 -5.24 4.54
CA SER A 155 -0.02 -6.65 4.35
C SER A 155 -1.28 -7.52 4.44
N GLN A 156 -2.16 -7.28 5.42
CA GLN A 156 -3.39 -8.06 5.58
C GLN A 156 -4.31 -7.91 4.37
N LEU A 157 -4.54 -6.67 3.91
CA LEU A 157 -5.38 -6.41 2.74
C LEU A 157 -4.77 -6.95 1.44
N LEU A 158 -3.45 -6.80 1.27
CA LEU A 158 -2.75 -7.33 0.11
C LEU A 158 -2.83 -8.86 0.05
N PHE A 159 -2.60 -9.56 1.17
CA PHE A 159 -2.66 -11.02 1.21
C PHE A 159 -4.07 -11.55 0.93
N ASP A 160 -5.09 -10.90 1.47
CA ASP A 160 -6.46 -11.28 1.17
C ASP A 160 -6.77 -11.14 -0.34
N CYS A 161 -6.29 -10.06 -0.98
CA CYS A 161 -6.39 -9.90 -2.44
C CYS A 161 -5.64 -11.01 -3.21
N LEU A 162 -4.40 -11.32 -2.83
CA LEU A 162 -3.59 -12.33 -3.51
C LEU A 162 -4.21 -13.74 -3.42
N ILE A 163 -4.85 -14.07 -2.30
CA ILE A 163 -5.49 -15.37 -2.09
C ILE A 163 -6.79 -15.50 -2.91
N ARG A 164 -7.54 -14.42 -3.10
CA ARG A 164 -8.87 -14.46 -3.73
C ARG A 164 -8.87 -14.29 -5.25
N LEU A 165 -7.87 -13.62 -5.81
CA LEU A 165 -7.77 -13.42 -7.26
C LEU A 165 -7.33 -14.70 -7.96
N ASN A 166 -8.07 -15.11 -8.99
CA ASN A 166 -7.66 -16.24 -9.84
C ASN A 166 -6.29 -16.00 -10.43
N SER A 167 -5.47 -17.05 -10.54
CA SER A 167 -4.09 -16.95 -11.01
C SER A 167 -3.84 -17.78 -12.25
N ASN A 168 -3.23 -17.17 -13.26
CA ASN A 168 -2.74 -17.86 -14.47
C ASN A 168 -1.31 -17.41 -14.84
N ASP A 169 -0.55 -16.89 -13.86
CA ASP A 169 0.72 -16.19 -14.12
C ASP A 169 1.96 -17.08 -14.06
N LYS A 170 1.82 -18.42 -13.88
CA LYS A 170 2.96 -19.33 -13.82
C LYS A 170 3.94 -19.14 -15.00
N ASN A 171 3.42 -19.07 -16.22
CA ASN A 171 4.25 -18.92 -17.42
C ASN A 171 4.95 -17.55 -17.49
N LYS A 172 4.26 -16.48 -17.06
CA LYS A 172 4.88 -15.14 -16.95
C LYS A 172 6.01 -15.13 -15.93
N PHE A 173 5.82 -15.79 -14.78
CA PHE A 173 6.83 -15.92 -13.75
C PHE A 173 8.05 -16.70 -14.24
N ILE A 174 7.84 -17.85 -14.91
CA ILE A 174 8.93 -18.66 -15.47
C ILE A 174 9.74 -17.84 -16.47
N PHE A 175 9.08 -17.14 -17.40
CA PHE A 175 9.75 -16.28 -18.37
C PHE A 175 10.59 -15.18 -17.71
N LEU A 176 10.06 -14.54 -16.68
CA LEU A 176 10.78 -13.53 -15.88
C LEU A 176 12.02 -14.14 -15.23
N CYS A 177 11.91 -15.33 -14.64
CA CYS A 177 13.05 -16.03 -14.03
C CYS A 177 14.09 -16.47 -15.07
N GLN A 178 13.67 -16.99 -16.22
CA GLN A 178 14.61 -17.38 -17.28
C GLN A 178 15.43 -16.18 -17.79
N ASN A 179 14.81 -15.01 -17.89
CA ASN A 179 15.51 -13.78 -18.27
C ASN A 179 16.50 -13.30 -17.20
N GLU A 180 16.11 -13.38 -15.93
CA GLU A 180 16.93 -12.92 -14.81
C GLU A 180 18.15 -13.82 -14.60
N TYR A 181 17.96 -15.13 -14.70
CA TYR A 181 19.00 -16.13 -14.46
C TYR A 181 19.70 -16.61 -15.75
N LYS A 182 19.57 -15.87 -16.87
CA LYS A 182 20.10 -16.26 -18.20
C LYS A 182 21.59 -16.63 -18.21
N ASP A 183 22.39 -16.04 -17.33
CA ASP A 183 23.83 -16.27 -17.22
C ASP A 183 24.19 -17.30 -16.11
N ASN A 184 23.18 -17.98 -15.52
CA ASN A 184 23.35 -18.94 -14.43
C ASN A 184 22.73 -20.30 -14.81
N GLU A 185 23.54 -21.21 -15.40
CA GLU A 185 23.08 -22.53 -15.88
C GLU A 185 22.49 -23.41 -14.78
N ILE A 186 22.99 -23.30 -13.55
CA ILE A 186 22.47 -24.12 -12.43
C ILE A 186 21.07 -23.72 -12.09
N GLU A 187 20.81 -22.43 -11.92
CA GLU A 187 19.46 -21.94 -11.63
C GLU A 187 18.53 -22.13 -12.82
N LEU A 188 18.99 -21.96 -14.06
CA LEU A 188 18.20 -22.27 -15.25
C LEU A 188 17.74 -23.73 -15.29
N ASN A 189 18.57 -24.66 -14.90
CA ASN A 189 18.20 -26.08 -14.83
C ASN A 189 17.11 -26.31 -13.77
N ILE A 190 17.20 -25.65 -12.62
CA ILE A 190 16.17 -25.71 -11.57
C ILE A 190 14.86 -25.07 -12.05
N ILE A 191 14.94 -23.95 -12.79
CA ILE A 191 13.76 -23.30 -13.38
C ILE A 191 13.10 -24.22 -14.42
N HIS A 192 13.86 -24.91 -15.28
CA HIS A 192 13.33 -25.87 -16.22
C HIS A 192 12.70 -27.10 -15.51
N GLU A 193 13.32 -27.56 -14.41
CA GLU A 193 12.73 -28.60 -13.55
C GLU A 193 11.39 -28.12 -12.99
N PHE A 194 11.33 -26.88 -12.47
CA PHE A 194 10.10 -26.28 -11.98
C PHE A 194 9.04 -26.14 -13.08
N GLU A 195 9.39 -25.65 -14.25
CA GLU A 195 8.50 -25.51 -15.40
C GLU A 195 7.82 -26.84 -15.74
N LYS A 196 8.61 -27.93 -15.79
CA LYS A 196 8.18 -29.25 -16.22
C LYS A 196 7.38 -30.01 -15.16
N TYR A 197 7.78 -29.93 -13.90
CA TYR A 197 7.28 -30.82 -12.85
C TYR A 197 6.44 -30.11 -11.77
N TYR A 198 6.36 -28.78 -11.76
CA TYR A 198 5.57 -28.08 -10.75
C TYR A 198 4.09 -28.37 -10.86
N SER A 199 3.50 -28.74 -9.73
CA SER A 199 2.06 -28.86 -9.51
C SER A 199 1.69 -28.25 -8.15
N ALA A 200 0.44 -27.85 -7.97
CA ALA A 200 -0.05 -27.24 -6.72
C ALA A 200 0.25 -28.09 -5.49
N LYS A 201 0.16 -29.42 -5.62
CA LYS A 201 0.47 -30.38 -4.54
C LYS A 201 1.93 -30.39 -4.11
N GLN A 202 2.82 -29.86 -4.93
CA GLN A 202 4.27 -29.79 -4.67
C GLN A 202 4.74 -28.42 -4.21
N SER A 203 3.82 -27.47 -4.04
CA SER A 203 4.15 -26.08 -3.67
C SER A 203 4.97 -26.00 -2.38
N LEU A 204 4.60 -26.75 -1.35
CA LEU A 204 5.33 -26.80 -0.08
C LEU A 204 6.76 -27.38 -0.27
N SER A 205 6.91 -28.43 -1.08
CA SER A 205 8.23 -29.02 -1.37
C SER A 205 9.13 -28.02 -2.11
N TRP A 206 8.59 -27.25 -3.06
CA TRP A 206 9.34 -26.21 -3.74
C TRP A 206 9.69 -25.03 -2.84
N TYR A 207 8.82 -24.67 -1.92
CA TYR A 207 9.10 -23.62 -0.93
C TYR A 207 10.21 -24.03 0.04
N THR A 208 10.13 -25.23 0.60
CA THR A 208 11.07 -25.75 1.60
C THR A 208 12.44 -26.12 1.01
N ARG A 209 12.52 -26.37 -0.30
CA ARG A 209 13.80 -26.66 -1.03
C ARG A 209 14.75 -25.45 -1.05
N LYS A 210 14.31 -24.25 -0.62
CA LYS A 210 15.11 -23.02 -0.66
C LYS A 210 15.66 -22.68 -2.05
N SER A 211 14.90 -22.99 -3.11
CA SER A 211 15.23 -22.72 -4.51
C SER A 211 15.00 -21.25 -4.87
N PHE A 212 15.22 -20.88 -6.15
CA PHE A 212 14.98 -19.53 -6.66
C PHE A 212 13.60 -18.98 -6.28
N ILE A 213 12.53 -19.79 -6.32
CA ILE A 213 11.17 -19.33 -6.01
C ILE A 213 11.02 -18.95 -4.52
N TYR A 214 11.66 -19.66 -3.61
CA TYR A 214 11.74 -19.32 -2.19
C TYR A 214 12.39 -17.94 -2.00
N ARG A 215 13.54 -17.72 -2.64
CA ARG A 215 14.29 -16.45 -2.52
C ARG A 215 13.52 -15.28 -3.08
N ILE A 216 12.93 -15.44 -4.28
CA ILE A 216 12.15 -14.40 -4.94
C ILE A 216 10.88 -14.05 -4.15
N LEU A 217 10.13 -15.07 -3.66
CA LEU A 217 8.93 -14.84 -2.88
C LEU A 217 9.23 -14.08 -1.57
N ASN A 218 10.23 -14.55 -0.80
CA ASN A 218 10.55 -13.88 0.46
C ASN A 218 11.07 -12.46 0.25
N LYS A 219 11.84 -12.19 -0.82
CA LYS A 219 12.19 -10.82 -1.19
C LYS A 219 10.97 -10.00 -1.54
N ALA A 220 10.07 -10.51 -2.36
CA ALA A 220 8.86 -9.79 -2.75
C ALA A 220 8.00 -9.43 -1.54
N LEU A 221 7.88 -10.32 -0.56
CA LEU A 221 7.19 -10.10 0.71
C LEU A 221 7.91 -9.03 1.57
N LEU A 222 9.24 -9.11 1.65
CA LEU A 222 10.06 -8.20 2.42
C LEU A 222 9.96 -6.75 1.94
N ILE A 223 10.06 -6.54 0.62
CA ILE A 223 10.00 -5.19 0.02
C ILE A 223 8.60 -4.77 -0.39
N GLN A 224 7.58 -5.61 -0.15
CA GLN A 224 6.17 -5.38 -0.51
C GLN A 224 5.99 -5.03 -1.99
N ASN A 225 6.68 -5.74 -2.88
CA ASN A 225 6.60 -5.53 -4.32
C ASN A 225 5.30 -6.11 -4.89
N ILE A 226 4.31 -5.24 -5.12
CA ILE A 226 2.98 -5.62 -5.60
C ILE A 226 3.07 -6.41 -6.92
N ASP A 227 3.84 -5.94 -7.90
CA ASP A 227 3.91 -6.56 -9.22
C ASP A 227 4.45 -7.99 -9.16
N LEU A 228 5.50 -8.19 -8.35
CA LEU A 228 6.12 -9.50 -8.18
C LEU A 228 5.23 -10.44 -7.35
N LEU A 229 4.59 -9.93 -6.29
CA LEU A 229 3.64 -10.70 -5.48
C LEU A 229 2.42 -11.16 -6.29
N PHE A 230 1.90 -10.29 -7.15
CA PHE A 230 0.82 -10.69 -8.08
C PHE A 230 1.28 -11.76 -9.07
N THR A 231 2.51 -11.66 -9.57
CA THR A 231 3.08 -12.67 -10.46
C THR A 231 3.29 -14.02 -9.75
N LEU A 232 3.62 -13.99 -8.45
CA LEU A 232 3.83 -15.16 -7.60
C LEU A 232 2.55 -15.68 -6.93
N ARG A 233 1.39 -15.02 -7.13
CA ARG A 233 0.17 -15.37 -6.38
C ARG A 233 -0.30 -16.81 -6.61
N PHE A 234 -0.06 -17.42 -7.79
CA PHE A 234 -0.35 -18.84 -8.03
C PHE A 234 0.34 -19.72 -6.99
N PHE A 235 1.61 -19.41 -6.70
CA PHE A 235 2.41 -20.16 -5.76
C PHE A 235 1.96 -19.89 -4.31
N ILE A 236 1.64 -18.64 -3.98
CA ILE A 236 1.07 -18.23 -2.67
C ILE A 236 -0.25 -18.96 -2.42
N GLN A 237 -1.13 -19.01 -3.42
CA GLN A 237 -2.42 -19.71 -3.34
C GLN A 237 -2.25 -21.22 -3.17
N ASP A 238 -1.32 -21.82 -3.93
CA ASP A 238 -1.04 -23.25 -3.82
C ASP A 238 -0.47 -23.60 -2.44
N ILE A 239 0.42 -22.79 -1.87
CA ILE A 239 0.89 -22.96 -0.49
C ILE A 239 -0.26 -22.80 0.49
N TYR A 240 -1.11 -21.78 0.33
CA TYR A 240 -2.28 -21.56 1.18
C TYR A 240 -3.20 -22.75 1.19
N GLN A 241 -3.52 -23.31 0.01
CA GLN A 241 -4.38 -24.48 -0.12
C GLN A 241 -3.73 -25.72 0.51
N GLN A 242 -2.44 -25.92 0.34
CA GLN A 242 -1.72 -27.03 0.95
C GLN A 242 -1.67 -26.95 2.48
N ILE A 243 -1.48 -25.77 3.05
CA ILE A 243 -1.57 -25.56 4.51
C ILE A 243 -2.98 -25.90 5.00
N LYS A 244 -4.02 -25.47 4.26
CA LYS A 244 -5.41 -25.74 4.59
C LYS A 244 -5.76 -27.24 4.55
N GLU A 245 -5.21 -27.96 3.59
CA GLU A 245 -5.40 -29.42 3.44
C GLU A 245 -4.65 -30.21 4.52
N ASN A 246 -3.50 -29.73 4.96
CA ASN A 246 -2.65 -30.35 5.99
C ASN A 246 -2.82 -29.70 7.38
N LYS A 247 -3.99 -29.17 7.66
CA LYS A 247 -4.35 -28.48 8.90
C LYS A 247 -3.97 -29.31 10.13
N CYS A 248 -3.31 -28.68 11.09
CA CYS A 248 -3.08 -29.26 12.40
C CYS A 248 -4.34 -29.16 13.26
N LEU A 249 -4.74 -30.28 13.87
CA LEU A 249 -5.97 -30.39 14.68
C LEU A 249 -5.73 -30.34 16.18
N TYR A 250 -4.47 -30.24 16.61
CA TYR A 250 -4.07 -30.26 18.03
C TYR A 250 -3.25 -29.03 18.39
N PRO A 251 -3.32 -28.55 19.64
CA PRO A 251 -2.38 -27.56 20.14
C PRO A 251 -0.95 -28.08 19.99
N ILE A 252 -0.05 -27.25 19.54
CA ILE A 252 1.35 -27.59 19.38
C ILE A 252 2.24 -26.54 20.05
N HIS A 253 3.42 -26.99 20.43
CA HIS A 253 4.53 -26.15 20.82
C HIS A 253 5.62 -26.31 19.77
N ALA A 254 5.96 -25.21 19.08
CA ALA A 254 6.87 -25.21 17.95
C ALA A 254 8.01 -24.23 18.16
N TYR A 255 9.12 -24.48 17.48
CA TYR A 255 10.37 -23.72 17.65
C TYR A 255 10.87 -23.20 16.30
N HIS A 256 11.20 -21.91 16.24
CA HIS A 256 11.82 -21.30 15.09
C HIS A 256 13.11 -20.59 15.48
N SER A 257 14.22 -20.99 14.87
CA SER A 257 15.53 -20.37 15.08
C SER A 257 15.78 -19.26 14.08
N HIS A 258 16.32 -18.14 14.56
CA HIS A 258 16.62 -16.99 13.71
C HIS A 258 17.84 -16.20 14.21
N LEU A 259 18.54 -15.55 13.30
CA LEU A 259 19.65 -14.64 13.62
C LEU A 259 19.17 -13.20 13.46
N MET A 260 19.27 -12.39 14.51
CA MET A 260 18.76 -11.02 14.52
C MET A 260 19.82 -10.03 14.97
N THR A 261 19.69 -8.78 14.52
CA THR A 261 20.46 -7.68 15.10
C THR A 261 19.94 -7.33 16.48
N TYR A 262 20.79 -6.75 17.32
CA TYR A 262 20.36 -6.28 18.64
C TYR A 262 19.24 -5.23 18.56
N GLU A 263 19.24 -4.39 17.52
CA GLU A 263 18.18 -3.40 17.27
C GLU A 263 16.82 -4.05 17.01
N GLU A 264 16.80 -5.17 16.24
CA GLU A 264 15.58 -5.93 15.96
C GLU A 264 15.03 -6.57 17.26
N ILE A 265 15.89 -7.10 18.10
CA ILE A 265 15.50 -7.64 19.40
C ILE A 265 14.90 -6.54 20.30
N GLN A 266 15.52 -5.36 20.35
CA GLN A 266 14.99 -4.24 21.12
C GLN A 266 13.59 -3.81 20.64
N LEU A 267 13.31 -3.88 19.35
CA LEU A 267 11.97 -3.61 18.81
C LEU A 267 10.95 -4.64 19.31
N ILE A 268 11.35 -5.91 19.44
CA ILE A 268 10.50 -6.97 19.97
C ILE A 268 10.32 -6.81 21.48
N GLU A 269 11.39 -6.48 22.23
CA GLU A 269 11.32 -6.19 23.67
C GLU A 269 10.31 -5.07 24.00
N ASN A 270 10.32 -4.01 23.19
CA ASN A 270 9.35 -2.92 23.30
C ASN A 270 7.92 -3.33 22.98
N SER A 271 7.73 -4.53 22.43
CA SER A 271 6.42 -5.10 22.07
C SER A 271 5.97 -6.20 23.05
N LEU A 272 6.59 -6.34 24.21
CA LEU A 272 6.20 -7.32 25.23
C LEU A 272 4.73 -7.13 25.64
N GLY A 273 3.98 -8.24 25.67
CA GLY A 273 2.53 -8.25 25.91
C GLY A 273 1.67 -7.72 24.75
N GLN A 274 2.28 -7.30 23.66
CA GLN A 274 1.60 -6.77 22.48
C GLN A 274 1.49 -7.82 21.37
N TYR A 275 0.70 -7.48 20.34
CA TYR A 275 0.53 -8.31 19.17
C TYR A 275 1.52 -7.93 18.09
N ILE A 276 2.10 -8.94 17.44
CA ILE A 276 2.96 -8.80 16.27
C ILE A 276 2.42 -9.63 15.11
N SER A 277 2.58 -9.14 13.89
CA SER A 277 2.30 -9.89 12.67
C SER A 277 3.60 -10.23 11.95
N ILE A 278 3.73 -11.48 11.52
CA ILE A 278 4.87 -11.95 10.74
C ILE A 278 4.50 -11.96 9.26
N ASN A 279 5.22 -11.19 8.47
CA ASN A 279 4.95 -10.94 7.05
C ASN A 279 5.71 -11.91 6.12
N SER A 280 5.85 -13.16 6.55
CA SER A 280 6.44 -14.26 5.77
C SER A 280 5.75 -15.57 6.17
N PHE A 281 5.92 -16.60 5.36
CA PHE A 281 5.62 -17.95 5.81
C PHE A 281 6.66 -18.37 6.85
N LEU A 282 6.24 -18.56 8.09
CA LEU A 282 7.15 -18.92 9.16
C LEU A 282 7.21 -20.45 9.31
N SER A 283 8.35 -21.03 9.02
CA SER A 283 8.61 -22.46 9.24
C SER A 283 9.12 -22.69 10.66
N ALA A 284 8.59 -23.68 11.36
CA ALA A 284 9.01 -24.05 12.70
C ALA A 284 9.10 -25.56 12.81
N CYS A 285 9.96 -26.07 13.70
CA CYS A 285 10.09 -27.50 14.01
C CYS A 285 9.47 -27.82 15.38
N LEU A 286 9.14 -29.08 15.59
CA LEU A 286 8.58 -29.55 16.87
C LEU A 286 9.69 -29.90 17.88
N ASP A 287 10.91 -30.13 17.42
CA ASP A 287 12.06 -30.46 18.24
C ASP A 287 12.90 -29.21 18.55
N ARG A 288 13.02 -28.88 19.87
CA ARG A 288 13.80 -27.77 20.36
C ARG A 288 15.30 -27.92 20.09
N GLY A 289 15.80 -29.15 20.20
CA GLY A 289 17.22 -29.46 19.97
C GLY A 289 17.62 -29.24 18.51
N LEU A 290 16.75 -29.65 17.59
CA LEU A 290 16.92 -29.39 16.16
C LEU A 290 16.90 -27.90 15.84
N ALA A 291 16.00 -27.14 16.44
CA ALA A 291 15.96 -25.69 16.26
C ALA A 291 17.23 -25.01 16.76
N LEU A 292 17.76 -25.43 17.90
CA LEU A 292 18.99 -24.92 18.45
C LEU A 292 20.21 -25.30 17.61
N TYR A 293 20.21 -26.47 16.96
CA TYR A 293 21.28 -26.91 16.08
C TYR A 293 21.51 -25.91 14.93
N TYR A 294 20.46 -25.34 14.40
CA TYR A 294 20.56 -24.32 13.33
C TYR A 294 21.09 -22.96 13.80
N LEU A 295 21.22 -22.72 15.12
CA LEU A 295 21.81 -21.48 15.68
C LEU A 295 23.30 -21.60 15.98
N TYR A 296 23.94 -22.73 15.70
CA TYR A 296 25.29 -23.04 16.20
C TYR A 296 26.43 -22.41 15.39
N GLU A 297 26.18 -21.41 14.56
CA GLU A 297 27.23 -20.79 13.75
C GLU A 297 27.71 -19.46 14.31
N PRO A 298 29.03 -19.16 14.21
CA PRO A 298 29.62 -17.94 14.69
C PRO A 298 29.32 -16.77 13.75
N ASN A 299 28.29 -16.00 14.04
CA ASN A 299 27.95 -14.75 13.36
C ASN A 299 27.93 -13.59 14.34
N ASP A 300 28.12 -12.36 13.84
CA ASP A 300 28.01 -11.12 14.62
C ASP A 300 26.54 -10.79 14.99
N LEU A 301 25.59 -11.65 14.59
CA LEU A 301 24.16 -11.53 14.90
C LEU A 301 23.81 -12.26 16.20
N GLN A 302 22.76 -11.79 16.84
CA GLN A 302 22.25 -12.41 18.05
C GLN A 302 21.46 -13.66 17.72
N ARG A 303 21.67 -14.74 18.47
CA ARG A 303 20.93 -16.00 18.34
C ARG A 303 19.58 -15.88 19.01
N VAL A 304 18.51 -16.13 18.26
CA VAL A 304 17.13 -16.01 18.75
C VAL A 304 16.39 -17.32 18.52
N LEU A 305 15.72 -17.79 19.55
CA LEU A 305 14.78 -18.91 19.48
C LEU A 305 13.38 -18.41 19.80
N PHE A 306 12.49 -18.50 18.81
CA PHE A 306 11.07 -18.31 19.03
C PHE A 306 10.44 -19.59 19.53
N GLU A 307 9.82 -19.57 20.70
CA GLU A 307 9.01 -20.64 21.24
C GLU A 307 7.54 -20.27 21.03
N ILE A 308 6.83 -21.07 20.22
CA ILE A 308 5.51 -20.71 19.68
C ILE A 308 4.47 -21.66 20.22
N ASP A 309 3.54 -21.14 21.01
CA ASP A 309 2.37 -21.87 21.50
C ASP A 309 1.16 -21.64 20.58
N THR A 310 0.44 -22.70 20.29
CA THR A 310 -0.85 -22.63 19.56
C THR A 310 -1.96 -23.18 20.42
N ASP A 311 -3.05 -22.42 20.56
CA ASP A 311 -4.26 -22.87 21.29
C ASP A 311 -5.41 -22.99 20.28
N ILE A 312 -5.84 -24.22 19.98
CA ILE A 312 -6.89 -24.46 18.99
C ILE A 312 -8.21 -24.58 19.75
N GLN A 313 -8.85 -23.48 20.07
CA GLN A 313 -10.22 -23.47 20.62
C GLN A 313 -11.31 -23.21 19.57
N SER A 314 -10.96 -22.88 18.30
CA SER A 314 -11.96 -22.55 17.28
C SER A 314 -11.72 -23.24 15.94
N ASN A 315 -12.81 -23.71 15.32
CA ASN A 315 -12.84 -24.36 14.00
C ASN A 315 -12.57 -23.39 12.83
N ASP A 316 -12.32 -22.12 13.08
CA ASP A 316 -12.61 -21.10 12.06
C ASP A 316 -11.42 -20.55 11.27
N MET A 317 -10.15 -20.84 11.61
CA MET A 317 -9.06 -20.33 10.75
C MET A 317 -7.87 -21.29 10.64
N ASN A 318 -7.42 -21.46 9.40
CA ASN A 318 -6.31 -22.35 9.04
C ASN A 318 -4.99 -21.56 9.07
N HIS A 319 -4.45 -21.25 10.24
CA HIS A 319 -3.27 -20.43 10.37
C HIS A 319 -1.94 -21.18 10.19
N PHE A 320 -1.95 -22.52 10.26
CA PHE A 320 -0.76 -23.35 10.12
C PHE A 320 -1.10 -24.80 9.76
N GLY A 321 -0.14 -25.49 9.17
CA GLY A 321 -0.27 -26.89 8.79
C GLY A 321 1.03 -27.66 8.90
N TYR A 322 0.92 -28.99 8.95
CA TYR A 322 2.06 -29.90 8.92
C TYR A 322 2.69 -29.96 7.53
N ILE A 323 4.02 -29.93 7.48
CA ILE A 323 4.79 -30.18 6.26
C ILE A 323 5.71 -31.37 6.51
N LYS A 324 5.64 -32.36 5.62
CA LYS A 324 6.67 -33.39 5.55
C LYS A 324 7.77 -32.89 4.61
N LEU A 325 8.94 -32.61 5.18
CA LEU A 325 10.12 -32.36 4.36
C LEU A 325 10.65 -33.68 3.82
N VAL A 326 10.68 -33.78 2.50
CA VAL A 326 11.41 -34.87 1.81
C VAL A 326 12.84 -34.39 1.61
N ASN A 327 13.62 -34.34 2.67
CA ASN A 327 15.05 -34.10 2.58
C ASN A 327 15.79 -35.46 2.57
N TYR A 328 16.93 -35.49 1.87
CA TYR A 328 17.75 -36.70 1.57
C TYR A 328 18.22 -37.49 2.80
N CYS A 329 18.02 -37.01 4.03
CA CYS A 329 18.57 -37.65 5.22
C CYS A 329 17.62 -37.99 6.35
N GLU A 330 16.47 -37.32 6.54
CA GLU A 330 15.48 -37.66 7.60
C GLU A 330 14.09 -37.06 7.30
N GLU A 331 13.02 -37.82 7.62
CA GLU A 331 11.63 -37.30 7.63
C GLU A 331 11.43 -36.42 8.85
N ASN A 332 11.71 -35.12 8.75
CA ASN A 332 11.44 -34.17 9.83
C ASN A 332 10.09 -33.50 9.60
N GLU A 333 9.19 -33.63 10.56
CA GLU A 333 7.92 -32.90 10.58
C GLU A 333 8.18 -31.43 10.92
N GLN A 334 7.80 -30.55 10.00
CA GLN A 334 7.82 -29.10 10.21
C GLN A 334 6.41 -28.53 10.19
N ILE A 335 6.27 -27.39 10.81
CA ILE A 335 5.04 -26.59 10.83
C ILE A 335 5.28 -25.35 9.98
N LEU A 336 4.33 -25.02 9.11
CA LEU A 336 4.33 -23.77 8.38
C LEU A 336 3.16 -22.89 8.82
N PHE A 337 3.47 -21.71 9.34
CA PHE A 337 2.49 -20.67 9.64
C PHE A 337 2.22 -19.83 8.40
N MET A 338 0.98 -19.40 8.27
CA MET A 338 0.52 -18.57 7.15
C MET A 338 1.12 -17.18 7.15
N LEU A 339 1.16 -16.58 5.95
CA LEU A 339 1.46 -15.17 5.79
C LEU A 339 0.53 -14.32 6.65
N GLY A 340 1.11 -13.35 7.36
CA GLY A 340 0.34 -12.43 8.18
C GLY A 340 -0.19 -13.03 9.48
N SER A 341 0.28 -14.21 9.89
CA SER A 341 -0.05 -14.79 11.20
C SER A 341 0.28 -13.82 12.32
N ILE A 342 -0.62 -13.74 13.31
CA ILE A 342 -0.52 -12.79 14.42
C ILE A 342 -0.18 -13.56 15.69
N PHE A 343 0.82 -13.08 16.39
CA PHE A 343 1.28 -13.66 17.65
C PHE A 343 1.27 -12.59 18.75
N ARG A 344 0.96 -13.00 19.99
CA ARG A 344 1.16 -12.18 21.16
C ARG A 344 2.49 -12.57 21.82
N ILE A 345 3.34 -11.59 22.09
CA ILE A 345 4.60 -11.81 22.79
C ILE A 345 4.29 -11.96 24.28
N GLU A 346 4.63 -13.12 24.85
CA GLU A 346 4.36 -13.42 26.25
C GLU A 346 5.57 -13.16 27.13
N ASN A 347 6.78 -13.51 26.66
CA ASN A 347 8.00 -13.33 27.42
C ASN A 347 9.22 -13.17 26.50
N ILE A 348 10.26 -12.48 26.98
CA ILE A 348 11.53 -12.30 26.28
C ILE A 348 12.65 -12.31 27.32
N PHE A 349 13.64 -13.15 27.12
CA PHE A 349 14.80 -13.22 28.00
C PHE A 349 16.01 -13.82 27.30
N LEU A 350 17.20 -13.49 27.79
CA LEU A 350 18.46 -14.11 27.40
C LEU A 350 18.75 -15.30 28.30
N ASN A 351 19.00 -16.49 27.75
CA ASN A 351 19.34 -17.67 28.54
C ASN A 351 20.85 -17.75 28.84
N ASP A 352 21.25 -18.75 29.62
CA ASP A 352 22.66 -18.97 30.03
C ASP A 352 23.59 -19.30 28.85
N ASP A 353 23.05 -19.76 27.73
CA ASP A 353 23.79 -20.07 26.48
C ASP A 353 23.92 -18.85 25.56
N GLU A 354 23.57 -17.65 26.02
CA GLU A 354 23.52 -16.41 25.24
C GLU A 354 22.59 -16.51 24.02
N ILE A 355 21.45 -17.18 24.18
CA ILE A 355 20.38 -17.27 23.18
C ILE A 355 19.19 -16.48 23.69
N TRP A 356 18.67 -15.57 22.90
CA TRP A 356 17.43 -14.86 23.19
C TRP A 356 16.24 -15.79 22.99
N ILE A 357 15.47 -15.99 24.02
CA ILE A 357 14.23 -16.78 23.99
C ILE A 357 13.05 -15.81 23.90
N ILE A 358 12.26 -15.95 22.85
CA ILE A 358 11.05 -15.15 22.62
C ILE A 358 9.86 -16.11 22.65
N GLN A 359 9.12 -16.07 23.76
CA GLN A 359 7.90 -16.88 23.92
C GLN A 359 6.71 -16.11 23.36
N MET A 360 6.01 -16.73 22.42
CA MET A 360 4.87 -16.11 21.77
C MET A 360 3.73 -17.10 21.55
N LYS A 361 2.51 -16.59 21.60
CA LYS A 361 1.29 -17.36 21.39
C LYS A 361 0.60 -16.96 20.11
N LEU A 362 0.23 -17.93 19.28
CA LEU A 362 -0.58 -17.69 18.08
C LEU A 362 -1.97 -17.17 18.50
N CYS A 363 -2.35 -16.04 17.94
CA CYS A 363 -3.65 -15.41 18.18
C CYS A 363 -4.65 -15.73 17.08
N THR A 364 -5.92 -15.85 17.45
CA THR A 364 -7.03 -16.07 16.55
C THR A 364 -7.96 -14.86 16.52
N GLU A 365 -8.87 -14.80 15.56
CA GLU A 365 -9.89 -13.74 15.48
C GLU A 365 -10.81 -13.66 16.72
N ASN A 366 -10.81 -14.68 17.57
CA ASN A 366 -11.57 -14.69 18.82
C ASN A 366 -10.91 -13.89 19.94
N ASP A 367 -9.65 -13.51 19.80
CA ASP A 367 -8.99 -12.58 20.73
C ASP A 367 -9.70 -11.23 20.74
N TYR A 368 -10.13 -10.77 21.91
CA TYR A 368 -10.97 -9.58 22.06
C TYR A 368 -10.39 -8.33 21.41
N GLN A 369 -9.09 -8.10 21.57
CA GLN A 369 -8.45 -6.91 21.03
C GLN A 369 -8.28 -7.01 19.50
N LEU A 370 -7.91 -8.18 19.01
CA LEU A 370 -7.82 -8.42 17.56
C LEU A 370 -9.18 -8.33 16.89
N LYS A 371 -10.24 -8.80 17.54
CA LYS A 371 -11.61 -8.67 17.04
C LYS A 371 -12.01 -7.22 16.77
N LEU A 372 -11.59 -6.29 17.60
CA LEU A 372 -11.83 -4.86 17.38
C LEU A 372 -11.09 -4.35 16.12
N ILE A 373 -9.85 -4.80 15.92
CA ILE A 373 -9.04 -4.41 14.76
C ILE A 373 -9.62 -5.01 13.47
N PHE A 374 -9.98 -6.30 13.48
CA PHE A 374 -10.60 -6.93 12.32
C PHE A 374 -11.99 -6.37 12.01
N ASN A 375 -12.81 -6.05 13.03
CA ASN A 375 -14.07 -5.34 12.83
C ASN A 375 -13.88 -3.97 12.17
N PHE A 376 -12.82 -3.25 12.55
CA PHE A 376 -12.45 -2.01 11.86
C PHE A 376 -12.10 -2.26 10.39
N LEU A 377 -11.27 -3.28 10.08
CA LEU A 377 -10.93 -3.65 8.69
C LEU A 377 -12.17 -4.06 7.89
N ILE A 378 -13.06 -4.85 8.48
CA ILE A 378 -14.30 -5.27 7.84
C ILE A 378 -15.19 -4.07 7.54
N ASN A 379 -15.40 -3.19 8.51
CA ASN A 379 -16.33 -2.07 8.37
C ASN A 379 -15.78 -0.96 7.47
N GLU A 380 -14.48 -0.70 7.52
CA GLU A 380 -13.85 0.39 6.78
C GLU A 380 -13.40 -0.01 5.38
N TYR A 381 -13.01 -1.28 5.18
CA TYR A 381 -12.41 -1.79 3.95
C TYR A 381 -13.04 -3.09 3.43
N ASN A 382 -14.18 -3.52 3.95
CA ASN A 382 -14.85 -4.78 3.59
C ASN A 382 -13.91 -6.01 3.64
N TYR A 383 -12.94 -6.05 4.56
CA TYR A 383 -12.00 -7.15 4.71
C TYR A 383 -12.72 -8.50 4.84
N GLY A 384 -12.24 -9.54 4.16
CA GLY A 384 -12.83 -10.87 4.22
C GLY A 384 -14.09 -11.10 3.37
N GLN A 385 -14.62 -10.08 2.68
CA GLN A 385 -15.80 -10.22 1.80
C GLN A 385 -15.42 -10.54 0.35
N GLU A 386 -16.32 -11.09 -0.45
CA GLU A 386 -16.03 -11.52 -1.83
C GLU A 386 -15.59 -10.38 -2.76
N ASN A 387 -16.03 -9.15 -2.52
CA ASN A 387 -15.69 -7.97 -3.33
C ASN A 387 -14.49 -7.16 -2.81
N ASN A 388 -13.63 -7.77 -2.02
CA ASN A 388 -12.56 -7.09 -1.28
C ASN A 388 -11.39 -6.59 -2.16
N ILE A 389 -11.35 -6.94 -3.42
CA ILE A 389 -10.23 -6.58 -4.32
C ILE A 389 -10.03 -5.07 -4.41
N PHE A 390 -11.13 -4.29 -4.44
CA PHE A 390 -11.06 -2.83 -4.49
C PHE A 390 -10.68 -2.18 -3.15
N SER A 391 -10.86 -2.87 -2.05
CA SER A 391 -10.60 -2.37 -0.69
C SER A 391 -9.12 -2.06 -0.45
N PHE A 392 -8.22 -2.84 -1.04
CA PHE A 392 -6.80 -2.56 -0.98
C PHE A 392 -6.45 -1.27 -1.74
N GLY A 393 -7.06 -1.04 -2.90
CA GLY A 393 -6.91 0.21 -3.64
C GLY A 393 -7.45 1.42 -2.86
N GLU A 394 -8.63 1.31 -2.24
CA GLU A 394 -9.18 2.36 -1.35
C GLU A 394 -8.27 2.65 -0.16
N PHE A 395 -7.70 1.63 0.45
CA PHE A 395 -6.72 1.78 1.53
C PHE A 395 -5.50 2.57 1.05
N LEU A 396 -4.92 2.22 -0.09
CA LEU A 396 -3.77 2.93 -0.67
C LEU A 396 -4.10 4.39 -0.99
N ILE A 397 -5.30 4.69 -1.50
CA ILE A 397 -5.78 6.06 -1.76
C ILE A 397 -5.83 6.86 -0.46
N LYS A 398 -6.46 6.32 0.60
CA LYS A 398 -6.57 6.97 1.90
C LYS A 398 -5.21 7.24 2.55
N GLN A 399 -4.21 6.42 2.25
CA GLN A 399 -2.83 6.59 2.72
C GLN A 399 -1.98 7.51 1.83
N GLY A 400 -2.51 7.98 0.70
CA GLY A 400 -1.79 8.85 -0.23
C GLY A 400 -0.75 8.14 -1.11
N CYS A 401 -0.79 6.81 -1.20
CA CYS A 401 0.13 5.99 -1.99
C CYS A 401 -0.29 5.95 -3.48
N LEU A 402 -0.37 7.12 -4.12
CA LEU A 402 -1.02 7.29 -5.43
C LEU A 402 -0.32 6.55 -6.58
N ASN A 403 0.98 6.31 -6.51
CA ASN A 403 1.72 5.57 -7.55
C ASN A 403 1.47 4.07 -7.45
N GLU A 404 1.38 3.56 -6.23
CA GLU A 404 1.06 2.17 -5.94
C GLU A 404 -0.38 1.84 -6.33
N VAL A 405 -1.31 2.76 -6.09
CA VAL A 405 -2.72 2.68 -6.54
C VAL A 405 -2.80 2.54 -8.05
N GLU A 406 -2.08 3.38 -8.80
CA GLU A 406 -2.10 3.35 -10.25
C GLU A 406 -1.61 2.01 -10.80
N LYS A 407 -0.46 1.52 -10.31
CA LYS A 407 0.08 0.21 -10.66
C LYS A 407 -0.90 -0.92 -10.33
N TYR A 408 -1.50 -0.85 -9.15
CA TYR A 408 -2.47 -1.85 -8.69
C TYR A 408 -3.68 -1.96 -9.63
N TYR A 409 -4.33 -0.83 -9.95
CA TYR A 409 -5.50 -0.86 -10.85
C TYR A 409 -5.14 -1.19 -12.28
N ILE A 410 -3.96 -0.78 -12.79
CA ILE A 410 -3.48 -1.20 -14.11
C ILE A 410 -3.32 -2.72 -14.14
N ARG A 411 -2.77 -3.32 -13.08
CA ARG A 411 -2.64 -4.77 -12.99
C ARG A 411 -3.99 -5.47 -12.97
N LEU A 412 -4.97 -4.94 -12.23
CA LEU A 412 -6.32 -5.49 -12.17
C LEU A 412 -7.05 -5.45 -13.53
N ILE A 413 -6.75 -4.48 -14.39
CA ILE A 413 -7.30 -4.42 -15.75
C ILE A 413 -6.92 -5.67 -16.56
N ASP A 414 -5.66 -6.11 -16.46
CA ASP A 414 -5.20 -7.32 -17.13
C ASP A 414 -5.92 -8.58 -16.60
N GLU A 415 -6.22 -8.59 -15.29
CA GLU A 415 -6.88 -9.70 -14.61
C GLU A 415 -8.38 -9.81 -14.94
N PHE A 416 -9.03 -8.67 -15.11
CA PHE A 416 -10.49 -8.59 -15.29
C PHE A 416 -10.92 -8.48 -16.75
N SER A 417 -10.08 -8.88 -17.73
CA SER A 417 -10.42 -8.84 -19.16
C SER A 417 -11.78 -9.47 -19.47
N ASP A 418 -12.16 -10.53 -18.75
CA ASP A 418 -13.41 -11.27 -18.93
C ASP A 418 -14.53 -10.87 -17.95
N HIS A 419 -14.26 -9.88 -17.07
CA HIS A 419 -15.20 -9.39 -16.05
C HIS A 419 -15.55 -7.92 -16.28
N PRO A 420 -16.52 -7.60 -17.14
CA PRO A 420 -16.80 -6.23 -17.60
C PRO A 420 -17.09 -5.25 -16.46
N ASP A 421 -17.83 -5.66 -15.42
CA ASP A 421 -18.19 -4.78 -14.31
C ASP A 421 -16.97 -4.39 -13.48
N ASN A 422 -16.08 -5.35 -13.16
CA ASN A 422 -14.83 -5.09 -12.44
C ASN A 422 -13.87 -4.22 -13.28
N LEU A 423 -13.83 -4.47 -14.59
CA LEU A 423 -13.00 -3.69 -15.51
C LEU A 423 -13.45 -2.23 -15.58
N ILE A 424 -14.77 -1.97 -15.63
CA ILE A 424 -15.33 -0.61 -15.54
C ILE A 424 -14.94 0.05 -14.22
N GLN A 425 -15.03 -0.68 -13.13
CA GLN A 425 -14.67 -0.15 -11.81
C GLN A 425 -13.17 0.21 -11.75
N CYS A 426 -12.28 -0.61 -12.30
CA CYS A 426 -10.84 -0.27 -12.39
C CYS A 426 -10.62 1.01 -13.19
N TYR A 427 -11.28 1.17 -14.36
CA TYR A 427 -11.16 2.39 -15.14
C TYR A 427 -11.75 3.62 -14.42
N ASN A 428 -12.83 3.45 -13.67
CA ASN A 428 -13.40 4.53 -12.86
C ASN A 428 -12.43 4.98 -11.76
N GLU A 429 -11.79 4.05 -11.05
CA GLU A 429 -10.81 4.38 -10.01
C GLU A 429 -9.56 5.08 -10.60
N LEU A 430 -9.04 4.61 -11.73
CA LEU A 430 -7.95 5.30 -12.45
C LEU A 430 -8.36 6.69 -12.94
N GLY A 431 -9.60 6.83 -13.40
CA GLY A 431 -10.16 8.12 -13.78
C GLY A 431 -10.25 9.11 -12.60
N LYS A 432 -10.69 8.65 -11.43
CA LYS A 432 -10.70 9.45 -10.20
C LYS A 432 -9.28 9.85 -9.79
N LEU A 433 -8.35 8.89 -9.81
CA LEU A 433 -6.95 9.14 -9.47
C LEU A 433 -6.31 10.21 -10.37
N ALA A 434 -6.54 10.13 -11.67
CA ALA A 434 -6.07 11.14 -12.62
C ALA A 434 -6.73 12.52 -12.36
N LYS A 435 -8.03 12.54 -12.02
CA LYS A 435 -8.75 13.75 -11.63
C LYS A 435 -8.14 14.42 -10.38
N ASP A 436 -7.77 13.62 -9.38
CA ASP A 436 -7.16 14.10 -8.14
C ASP A 436 -5.71 14.61 -8.35
N LYS A 437 -5.01 14.02 -9.33
CA LYS A 437 -3.72 14.53 -9.83
C LYS A 437 -3.87 15.78 -10.75
N HIS A 438 -5.10 16.27 -10.98
CA HIS A 438 -5.44 17.36 -11.89
C HIS A 438 -5.13 17.08 -13.37
N ASP A 439 -4.91 15.83 -13.76
CA ASP A 439 -4.78 15.41 -15.15
C ASP A 439 -6.17 15.07 -15.72
N TYR A 440 -6.90 16.12 -16.07
CA TYR A 440 -8.30 15.98 -16.54
C TYR A 440 -8.40 15.29 -17.90
N GLU A 441 -7.40 15.42 -18.76
CA GLU A 441 -7.40 14.76 -20.05
C GLU A 441 -7.27 13.23 -19.91
N LEU A 442 -6.30 12.77 -19.14
CA LEU A 442 -6.11 11.36 -18.83
C LEU A 442 -7.33 10.80 -18.07
N SER A 443 -7.91 11.58 -17.17
CA SER A 443 -9.11 11.19 -16.43
C SER A 443 -10.29 10.92 -17.36
N ILE A 444 -10.57 11.82 -18.33
CA ILE A 444 -11.60 11.62 -19.35
C ILE A 444 -11.31 10.39 -20.21
N GLN A 445 -10.05 10.13 -20.56
CA GLN A 445 -9.68 8.94 -21.32
C GLN A 445 -10.03 7.65 -20.57
N TRP A 446 -9.75 7.56 -19.28
CA TRP A 446 -10.08 6.40 -18.46
C TRP A 446 -11.59 6.19 -18.35
N PHE A 447 -12.36 7.23 -18.02
CA PHE A 447 -13.82 7.12 -17.96
C PHE A 447 -14.44 6.77 -19.33
N ASN A 448 -13.89 7.26 -20.43
CA ASN A 448 -14.33 6.88 -21.76
C ASN A 448 -14.03 5.41 -22.10
N LYS A 449 -12.94 4.84 -21.57
CA LYS A 449 -12.70 3.39 -21.67
C LYS A 449 -13.78 2.61 -20.90
N ALA A 450 -14.14 3.05 -19.70
CA ALA A 450 -15.22 2.45 -18.91
C ALA A 450 -16.56 2.45 -19.67
N ILE A 451 -16.93 3.58 -20.27
CA ILE A 451 -18.21 3.74 -21.01
C ILE A 451 -18.29 2.87 -22.28
N LYS A 452 -17.16 2.55 -22.92
CA LYS A 452 -17.12 1.70 -24.10
C LYS A 452 -17.39 0.21 -23.81
N ILE A 453 -17.27 -0.20 -22.57
CA ILE A 453 -17.53 -1.57 -22.16
C ILE A 453 -19.04 -1.74 -21.97
N LYS A 454 -19.57 -2.90 -22.40
CA LYS A 454 -20.95 -3.27 -22.11
C LYS A 454 -21.00 -3.98 -20.75
N PRO A 455 -21.51 -3.32 -19.70
CA PRO A 455 -21.56 -3.92 -18.37
C PRO A 455 -22.66 -5.00 -18.27
N GLN A 456 -22.55 -5.85 -17.27
CA GLN A 456 -23.68 -6.69 -16.83
C GLN A 456 -24.67 -5.85 -16.02
N ASN A 457 -24.15 -4.88 -15.25
CA ASN A 457 -24.95 -3.95 -14.47
C ASN A 457 -24.67 -2.51 -14.91
N ASP A 458 -25.65 -1.90 -15.61
CA ASP A 458 -25.56 -0.51 -16.11
C ASP A 458 -25.25 0.52 -15.01
N SER A 459 -25.44 0.19 -13.71
CA SER A 459 -25.21 1.14 -12.61
C SER A 459 -23.79 1.67 -12.52
N TYR A 460 -22.79 0.90 -12.95
CA TYR A 460 -21.39 1.34 -12.97
C TYR A 460 -21.11 2.49 -13.94
N LEU A 461 -21.91 2.60 -15.01
CA LEU A 461 -21.78 3.69 -15.97
C LEU A 461 -22.31 5.04 -15.45
N ILE A 462 -23.21 5.02 -14.46
CA ILE A 462 -23.70 6.24 -13.79
C ILE A 462 -22.53 7.03 -13.23
N GLU A 463 -21.61 6.34 -12.57
CA GLU A 463 -20.43 6.95 -11.97
C GLU A 463 -19.48 7.53 -13.02
N SER A 464 -19.20 6.78 -14.09
CA SER A 464 -18.35 7.24 -15.19
C SER A 464 -18.89 8.55 -15.81
N TYR A 465 -20.20 8.60 -16.15
CA TYR A 465 -20.81 9.80 -16.72
C TYR A 465 -20.84 10.98 -15.75
N ASN A 466 -21.09 10.75 -14.47
CA ASN A 466 -21.07 11.81 -13.46
C ASN A 466 -19.67 12.42 -13.29
N ASN A 467 -18.64 11.60 -13.24
CA ASN A 467 -17.26 12.07 -13.12
C ASN A 467 -16.79 12.84 -14.37
N ILE A 468 -17.13 12.37 -15.57
CA ILE A 468 -16.86 13.12 -16.81
C ILE A 468 -17.57 14.48 -16.77
N ALA A 469 -18.83 14.51 -16.35
CA ALA A 469 -19.60 15.75 -16.26
C ALA A 469 -18.96 16.74 -15.27
N GLU A 470 -18.47 16.26 -14.12
CA GLU A 470 -17.76 17.09 -13.15
C GLU A 470 -16.49 17.70 -13.74
N ILE A 471 -15.71 16.92 -14.51
CA ILE A 471 -14.50 17.41 -15.17
C ILE A 471 -14.85 18.48 -16.21
N TYR A 472 -15.83 18.24 -17.07
CA TYR A 472 -16.27 19.26 -18.03
C TYR A 472 -16.74 20.53 -17.33
N GLN A 473 -17.46 20.39 -16.20
CA GLN A 473 -17.88 21.54 -15.40
C GLN A 473 -16.70 22.33 -14.82
N LYS A 474 -15.66 21.66 -14.33
CA LYS A 474 -14.42 22.29 -13.85
C LYS A 474 -13.66 23.00 -14.96
N ASN A 475 -13.67 22.43 -16.17
CA ASN A 475 -13.05 23.01 -17.35
C ASN A 475 -13.88 24.14 -17.98
N GLY A 476 -15.10 24.39 -17.47
CA GLY A 476 -15.99 25.44 -18.00
C GLY A 476 -16.83 25.02 -19.22
N ASP A 477 -16.75 23.76 -19.63
CA ASP A 477 -17.59 23.23 -20.72
C ASP A 477 -18.93 22.70 -20.14
N TYR A 478 -19.79 23.66 -19.78
CA TYR A 478 -21.06 23.35 -19.13
C TYR A 478 -22.04 22.57 -20.02
N LYS A 479 -21.93 22.72 -21.35
CA LYS A 479 -22.79 21.98 -22.30
C LYS A 479 -22.49 20.49 -22.26
N GLN A 480 -21.20 20.12 -22.36
CA GLN A 480 -20.77 18.73 -22.28
C GLN A 480 -21.04 18.14 -20.89
N ALA A 481 -20.91 18.95 -19.84
CA ALA A 481 -21.26 18.54 -18.47
C ALA A 481 -22.75 18.16 -18.37
N ILE A 482 -23.65 19.01 -18.86
CA ILE A 482 -25.10 18.77 -18.85
C ILE A 482 -25.46 17.54 -19.66
N GLU A 483 -24.86 17.36 -20.86
CA GLU A 483 -25.08 16.17 -21.67
C GLU A 483 -24.68 14.88 -20.93
N SER A 484 -23.53 14.88 -20.29
CA SER A 484 -23.00 13.73 -19.55
C SER A 484 -23.87 13.42 -18.31
N TYR A 485 -24.28 14.44 -17.54
CA TYR A 485 -25.21 14.25 -16.43
C TYR A 485 -26.57 13.71 -16.90
N ASN A 486 -27.09 14.16 -18.04
CA ASN A 486 -28.34 13.63 -18.58
C ASN A 486 -28.23 12.17 -19.03
N LYS A 487 -27.06 11.74 -19.54
CA LYS A 487 -26.80 10.31 -19.82
C LYS A 487 -26.82 9.49 -18.53
N SER A 488 -26.15 9.95 -17.50
CA SER A 488 -26.19 9.35 -16.16
C SER A 488 -27.60 9.25 -15.60
N LEU A 489 -28.36 10.34 -15.67
CA LEU A 489 -29.75 10.42 -15.19
C LEU A 489 -30.67 9.42 -15.90
N LYS A 490 -30.55 9.27 -17.23
CA LYS A 490 -31.33 8.29 -18.00
C LYS A 490 -31.08 6.85 -17.54
N ILE A 491 -29.83 6.52 -17.32
CA ILE A 491 -29.46 5.18 -16.81
C ILE A 491 -30.00 5.01 -15.39
N PHE A 492 -29.86 6.02 -14.54
CA PHE A 492 -30.33 5.97 -13.18
C PHE A 492 -31.86 5.72 -13.10
N ILE A 493 -32.64 6.48 -13.88
CA ILE A 493 -34.10 6.31 -13.93
C ILE A 493 -34.49 4.92 -14.46
N LYS A 494 -33.77 4.40 -15.46
CA LYS A 494 -34.00 3.07 -16.01
C LYS A 494 -33.83 1.96 -14.95
N ILE A 495 -32.87 2.12 -14.03
CA ILE A 495 -32.52 1.09 -13.03
C ILE A 495 -33.37 1.23 -11.76
N PHE A 496 -33.49 2.45 -11.24
CA PHE A 496 -34.06 2.73 -9.92
C PHE A 496 -35.46 3.37 -9.96
N GLY A 497 -35.95 3.71 -11.15
CA GLY A 497 -37.20 4.47 -11.33
C GLY A 497 -37.00 5.97 -11.17
N ASP A 498 -38.08 6.71 -11.42
CA ASP A 498 -38.12 8.19 -11.35
C ASP A 498 -38.40 8.76 -9.95
N ASP A 499 -38.60 7.89 -8.97
CA ASP A 499 -38.94 8.24 -7.59
C ASP A 499 -37.95 7.63 -6.59
N HIS A 500 -36.68 7.88 -6.80
CA HIS A 500 -35.62 7.37 -5.91
C HIS A 500 -34.85 8.52 -5.25
N GLN A 501 -34.61 8.44 -3.92
CA GLN A 501 -34.00 9.53 -3.15
C GLN A 501 -32.68 10.08 -3.72
N LYS A 502 -31.83 9.21 -4.32
CA LYS A 502 -30.55 9.62 -4.91
C LYS A 502 -30.70 10.47 -6.18
N LEU A 503 -31.89 10.52 -6.80
CA LEU A 503 -32.16 11.41 -7.95
C LEU A 503 -32.01 12.88 -7.57
N ALA A 504 -32.24 13.24 -6.31
CA ALA A 504 -32.03 14.60 -5.84
C ALA A 504 -30.61 15.10 -6.08
N ILE A 505 -29.58 14.22 -5.91
CA ILE A 505 -28.19 14.55 -6.18
C ILE A 505 -27.98 14.76 -7.68
N CYS A 506 -28.52 13.88 -8.54
CA CYS A 506 -28.43 14.01 -9.99
C CYS A 506 -29.03 15.33 -10.48
N PHE A 507 -30.24 15.66 -10.00
CA PHE A 507 -30.90 16.91 -10.36
C PHE A 507 -30.14 18.13 -9.87
N ASN A 508 -29.60 18.13 -8.66
CA ASN A 508 -28.77 19.21 -8.15
C ASN A 508 -27.51 19.44 -8.97
N ASN A 509 -26.82 18.38 -9.40
CA ASN A 509 -25.62 18.49 -10.23
C ASN A 509 -25.95 19.12 -11.60
N ILE A 510 -27.05 18.69 -12.22
CA ILE A 510 -27.55 19.27 -13.49
C ILE A 510 -27.89 20.74 -13.31
N ALA A 511 -28.61 21.08 -12.21
CA ALA A 511 -29.01 22.47 -11.91
C ALA A 511 -27.78 23.38 -11.72
N ILE A 512 -26.74 22.90 -11.03
CA ILE A 512 -25.48 23.63 -10.84
C ILE A 512 -24.80 23.89 -12.19
N ALA A 513 -24.79 22.91 -13.11
CA ALA A 513 -24.23 23.08 -14.44
C ALA A 513 -25.01 24.11 -15.27
N TYR A 514 -26.36 24.07 -15.25
CA TYR A 514 -27.20 25.09 -15.86
C TYR A 514 -26.98 26.49 -15.27
N LYS A 515 -26.88 26.61 -13.95
CA LYS A 515 -26.54 27.88 -13.28
C LYS A 515 -25.24 28.46 -13.77
N LYS A 516 -24.20 27.62 -13.91
CA LYS A 516 -22.89 28.04 -14.43
C LYS A 516 -22.94 28.46 -15.90
N GLU A 517 -23.81 27.84 -16.70
CA GLU A 517 -24.11 28.25 -18.09
C GLU A 517 -25.03 29.51 -18.15
N LYS A 518 -25.43 30.07 -16.98
CA LYS A 518 -26.38 31.22 -16.84
C LYS A 518 -27.79 30.93 -17.32
N LYS A 519 -28.17 29.67 -17.47
CA LYS A 519 -29.55 29.22 -17.75
C LYS A 519 -30.31 29.03 -16.44
N TYR A 520 -30.76 30.18 -15.86
CA TYR A 520 -31.30 30.19 -14.51
C TYR A 520 -32.69 29.56 -14.39
N ILE A 521 -33.50 29.61 -15.45
CA ILE A 521 -34.86 29.02 -15.44
C ILE A 521 -34.73 27.49 -15.40
N GLU A 522 -33.92 26.90 -16.25
CA GLU A 522 -33.67 25.47 -16.27
C GLU A 522 -33.02 25.01 -14.95
N ALA A 523 -32.08 25.78 -14.41
CA ALA A 523 -31.50 25.51 -13.10
C ALA A 523 -32.55 25.47 -11.98
N LEU A 524 -33.51 26.38 -12.01
CA LEU A 524 -34.62 26.43 -11.03
C LEU A 524 -35.49 25.18 -11.13
N GLU A 525 -35.87 24.77 -12.34
CA GLU A 525 -36.67 23.56 -12.56
C GLU A 525 -36.01 22.31 -11.96
N TYR A 526 -34.72 22.14 -12.21
CA TYR A 526 -34.00 20.97 -11.70
C TYR A 526 -33.78 21.03 -10.17
N HIS A 527 -33.50 22.20 -9.60
CA HIS A 527 -33.45 22.35 -8.15
C HIS A 527 -34.81 22.09 -7.48
N GLN A 528 -35.92 22.49 -8.12
CA GLN A 528 -37.27 22.20 -7.61
C GLN A 528 -37.57 20.70 -7.64
N LYS A 529 -37.18 19.98 -8.72
CA LYS A 529 -37.28 18.52 -8.77
C LYS A 529 -36.48 17.85 -7.66
N ALA A 530 -35.27 18.34 -7.39
CA ALA A 530 -34.45 17.84 -6.30
C ALA A 530 -35.10 18.08 -4.92
N LEU A 531 -35.65 19.28 -4.68
CA LEU A 531 -36.33 19.63 -3.44
C LEU A 531 -37.55 18.73 -3.21
N ASN A 532 -38.41 18.54 -4.21
CA ASN A 532 -39.60 17.70 -4.11
C ASN A 532 -39.26 16.25 -3.69
N ILE A 533 -38.17 15.69 -4.24
CA ILE A 533 -37.71 14.37 -3.83
C ILE A 533 -37.20 14.37 -2.38
N LEU A 534 -36.40 15.37 -2.01
CA LEU A 534 -35.88 15.45 -0.64
C LEU A 534 -37.00 15.63 0.40
N GLU A 535 -38.01 16.42 0.11
CA GLU A 535 -39.20 16.58 0.98
C GLU A 535 -39.93 15.25 1.21
N LYS A 536 -39.96 14.39 0.19
CA LYS A 536 -40.61 13.08 0.29
C LYS A 536 -39.80 12.08 1.15
N TYR A 537 -38.49 12.11 1.06
CA TYR A 537 -37.62 11.05 1.62
C TYR A 537 -36.81 11.46 2.85
N ARG A 538 -36.78 12.73 3.21
CA ARG A 538 -36.00 13.25 4.34
C ARG A 538 -36.91 13.84 5.42
N SER A 539 -36.47 13.79 6.66
CA SER A 539 -37.13 14.53 7.74
C SER A 539 -37.09 16.04 7.47
N SER A 540 -38.09 16.77 7.89
CA SER A 540 -38.18 18.21 7.69
C SER A 540 -36.97 19.03 8.22
N ASN A 541 -36.17 18.46 9.08
CA ASN A 541 -34.99 19.10 9.67
C ASN A 541 -33.66 18.60 9.04
N HIS A 542 -33.72 17.92 7.90
CA HIS A 542 -32.51 17.38 7.27
C HIS A 542 -31.73 18.47 6.53
N CYS A 543 -30.39 18.50 6.71
CA CYS A 543 -29.52 19.53 6.11
C CYS A 543 -29.58 19.60 4.57
N ASP A 544 -29.86 18.48 3.88
CA ASP A 544 -30.03 18.47 2.41
C ASP A 544 -31.17 19.35 1.93
N LEU A 545 -32.27 19.42 2.69
CA LEU A 545 -33.40 20.33 2.40
C LEU A 545 -32.97 21.79 2.51
N ALA A 546 -32.23 22.13 3.57
CA ALA A 546 -31.70 23.47 3.74
C ALA A 546 -30.74 23.87 2.61
N ALA A 547 -29.87 22.93 2.18
CA ALA A 547 -28.97 23.17 1.05
C ALA A 547 -29.75 23.39 -0.27
N SER A 548 -30.84 22.63 -0.50
CA SER A 548 -31.69 22.80 -1.68
C SER A 548 -32.41 24.17 -1.66
N HIS A 549 -32.96 24.58 -0.54
CA HIS A 549 -33.54 25.92 -0.39
C HIS A 549 -32.50 27.01 -0.64
N ASN A 550 -31.28 26.86 -0.07
CA ASN A 550 -30.21 27.83 -0.31
C ASN A 550 -29.85 27.92 -1.81
N ASN A 551 -29.78 26.81 -2.53
CA ASN A 551 -29.48 26.78 -3.97
C ASN A 551 -30.60 27.46 -4.78
N ILE A 552 -31.88 27.20 -4.47
CA ILE A 552 -33.02 27.86 -5.11
C ILE A 552 -32.98 29.37 -4.85
N GLY A 553 -32.67 29.78 -3.62
CA GLY A 553 -32.51 31.19 -3.27
C GLY A 553 -31.40 31.89 -4.10
N VAL A 554 -30.29 31.21 -4.36
CA VAL A 554 -29.25 31.73 -5.24
C VAL A 554 -29.74 31.95 -6.67
N ILE A 555 -30.55 31.02 -7.20
CA ILE A 555 -31.14 31.19 -8.55
C ILE A 555 -32.11 32.35 -8.61
N HIS A 556 -33.03 32.45 -7.63
CA HIS A 556 -33.96 33.58 -7.54
C HIS A 556 -33.27 34.94 -7.47
N ARG A 557 -32.14 35.02 -6.74
CA ARG A 557 -31.32 36.23 -6.70
C ARG A 557 -30.81 36.60 -8.09
N HIS A 558 -30.30 35.62 -8.87
CA HIS A 558 -29.80 35.85 -10.24
C HIS A 558 -30.92 36.25 -11.22
N LEU A 559 -32.14 35.82 -10.96
CA LEU A 559 -33.33 36.23 -11.71
C LEU A 559 -33.91 37.61 -11.27
N GLY A 560 -33.32 38.23 -10.24
CA GLY A 560 -33.82 39.48 -9.66
C GLY A 560 -35.05 39.33 -8.74
N HIS A 561 -35.44 38.11 -8.44
CA HIS A 561 -36.59 37.81 -7.56
C HIS A 561 -36.11 37.81 -6.09
N TYR A 562 -35.72 38.98 -5.59
CA TYR A 562 -35.04 39.13 -4.30
C TYR A 562 -35.87 38.67 -3.10
N ASP A 563 -37.17 38.91 -3.12
CA ASP A 563 -38.04 38.53 -1.99
C ASP A 563 -38.21 37.01 -1.89
N LEU A 564 -38.35 36.31 -3.02
CA LEU A 564 -38.34 34.84 -3.08
C LEU A 564 -37.00 34.28 -2.65
N ALA A 565 -35.89 34.92 -3.05
CA ALA A 565 -34.57 34.52 -2.62
C ALA A 565 -34.43 34.57 -1.09
N LEU A 566 -34.89 35.66 -0.46
CA LEU A 566 -34.87 35.82 0.99
C LEU A 566 -35.76 34.81 1.71
N GLU A 567 -36.94 34.51 1.17
CA GLU A 567 -37.83 33.47 1.69
C GLU A 567 -37.13 32.10 1.75
N HIS A 568 -36.55 31.67 0.63
CA HIS A 568 -35.81 30.40 0.56
C HIS A 568 -34.61 30.37 1.50
N TYR A 569 -33.85 31.45 1.63
CA TYR A 569 -32.73 31.50 2.58
C TYR A 569 -33.20 31.46 4.03
N HIS A 570 -34.36 32.08 4.37
CA HIS A 570 -34.90 31.97 5.71
C HIS A 570 -35.34 30.54 6.03
N ASN A 571 -36.01 29.86 5.09
CA ASN A 571 -36.36 28.45 5.22
C ASN A 571 -35.12 27.60 5.47
N ALA A 572 -34.02 27.82 4.70
CA ALA A 572 -32.77 27.14 4.92
C ALA A 572 -32.19 27.38 6.32
N LEU A 573 -32.17 28.63 6.80
CA LEU A 573 -31.69 28.96 8.15
C LEU A 573 -32.51 28.31 9.25
N GLU A 574 -33.83 28.23 9.09
CA GLU A 574 -34.68 27.55 10.06
C GLU A 574 -34.39 26.06 10.16
N ILE A 575 -34.20 25.42 9.03
CA ILE A 575 -33.84 23.99 8.98
C ILE A 575 -32.48 23.77 9.63
N TYR A 576 -31.47 24.58 9.27
CA TYR A 576 -30.13 24.46 9.87
C TYR A 576 -30.12 24.63 11.37
N LYS A 577 -30.95 25.56 11.91
CA LYS A 577 -31.09 25.78 13.37
C LYS A 577 -31.68 24.57 14.09
N LYS A 578 -32.56 23.82 13.42
CA LYS A 578 -33.25 22.64 13.97
C LYS A 578 -32.42 21.35 13.75
N SER A 579 -31.46 21.38 12.85
CA SER A 579 -30.59 20.22 12.51
C SER A 579 -29.62 19.93 13.64
N LEU A 580 -29.52 18.66 14.07
CA LEU A 580 -28.60 18.19 15.09
C LEU A 580 -27.13 18.07 14.56
N SER A 581 -26.94 18.04 13.25
CA SER A 581 -25.62 18.01 12.62
C SER A 581 -25.14 19.46 12.45
N GLY A 582 -24.12 19.86 13.18
CA GLY A 582 -23.55 21.22 13.23
C GLY A 582 -23.09 21.79 11.87
N SER A 583 -24.05 22.14 11.01
CA SER A 583 -23.83 22.75 9.68
C SER A 583 -23.53 24.26 9.77
N TYR A 584 -22.68 24.66 10.70
CA TYR A 584 -22.33 26.07 10.92
C TYR A 584 -21.76 26.75 9.66
N SER A 585 -20.93 26.06 8.88
CA SER A 585 -20.37 26.61 7.65
C SER A 585 -21.45 26.93 6.62
N ASP A 586 -22.48 26.09 6.48
CA ASP A 586 -23.59 26.33 5.54
C ASP A 586 -24.54 27.41 6.01
N MET A 587 -24.73 27.55 7.33
CA MET A 587 -25.43 28.73 7.90
C MET A 587 -24.68 30.02 7.59
N ALA A 588 -23.34 30.03 7.72
CA ALA A 588 -22.55 31.20 7.40
C ALA A 588 -22.66 31.57 5.91
N LYS A 589 -22.62 30.58 5.01
CA LYS A 589 -22.84 30.78 3.56
C LYS A 589 -24.22 31.35 3.29
N THR A 590 -25.26 30.86 3.99
CA THR A 590 -26.65 31.37 3.83
C THR A 590 -26.74 32.82 4.29
N PHE A 591 -26.15 33.21 5.44
CA PHE A 591 -26.09 34.60 5.85
C PHE A 591 -25.34 35.49 4.87
N ARG A 592 -24.21 35.01 4.29
CA ARG A 592 -23.50 35.70 3.22
C ARG A 592 -24.43 35.95 2.01
N ASN A 593 -25.20 34.93 1.61
CA ASN A 593 -26.11 35.04 0.47
C ASN A 593 -27.24 36.06 0.75
N ILE A 594 -27.82 36.04 1.94
CA ILE A 594 -28.83 37.06 2.38
C ILE A 594 -28.20 38.45 2.33
N GLY A 595 -26.99 38.61 2.88
CA GLY A 595 -26.27 39.90 2.84
C GLY A 595 -26.02 40.37 1.41
N THR A 596 -25.75 39.47 0.47
CA THR A 596 -25.57 39.81 -0.95
C THR A 596 -26.90 40.27 -1.57
N VAL A 597 -28.06 39.63 -1.24
CA VAL A 597 -29.34 40.08 -1.73
C VAL A 597 -29.67 41.49 -1.23
N HIS A 598 -29.43 41.78 0.05
CA HIS A 598 -29.63 43.12 0.60
C HIS A 598 -28.70 44.15 -0.06
N GLN A 599 -27.48 43.77 -0.41
CA GLN A 599 -26.55 44.61 -1.17
C GLN A 599 -27.13 44.89 -2.57
N ASP A 600 -27.64 43.86 -3.28
CA ASP A 600 -28.24 44.00 -4.61
C ASP A 600 -29.52 44.89 -4.57
N LYS A 601 -30.26 44.88 -3.46
CA LYS A 601 -31.42 45.77 -3.20
C LYS A 601 -31.02 47.19 -2.76
N GLY A 602 -29.74 47.46 -2.52
CA GLY A 602 -29.25 48.76 -2.02
C GLY A 602 -29.34 48.94 -0.51
N ASP A 603 -29.82 47.95 0.26
CA ASP A 603 -29.92 48.03 1.72
C ASP A 603 -28.59 47.64 2.35
N LEU A 604 -27.67 48.60 2.36
CA LEU A 604 -26.32 48.40 2.84
C LEU A 604 -26.23 48.10 4.35
N GLN A 605 -27.21 48.62 5.13
CA GLN A 605 -27.24 48.40 6.59
C GLN A 605 -27.55 46.94 6.91
N GLN A 606 -28.62 46.37 6.32
CA GLN A 606 -28.97 44.96 6.50
C GLN A 606 -27.92 44.04 5.90
N SER A 607 -27.34 44.41 4.74
CA SER A 607 -26.23 43.68 4.15
C SER A 607 -25.04 43.56 5.11
N LEU A 608 -24.60 44.67 5.72
CA LEU A 608 -23.51 44.67 6.69
C LEU A 608 -23.82 43.81 7.92
N LEU A 609 -25.06 43.86 8.43
CA LEU A 609 -25.49 43.03 9.56
C LEU A 609 -25.36 41.52 9.22
N CYS A 610 -25.83 41.14 8.05
CA CYS A 610 -25.79 39.72 7.60
C CYS A 610 -24.35 39.25 7.37
N PHE A 611 -23.47 40.05 6.77
CA PHE A 611 -22.08 39.71 6.60
C PHE A 611 -21.34 39.60 7.94
N LYS A 612 -21.62 40.44 8.91
CA LYS A 612 -21.07 40.31 10.27
C LYS A 612 -21.52 39.01 10.94
N LYS A 613 -22.80 38.61 10.82
CA LYS A 613 -23.26 37.30 11.32
C LYS A 613 -22.52 36.12 10.64
N SER A 614 -22.36 36.18 9.34
CA SER A 614 -21.59 35.20 8.58
C SER A 614 -20.12 35.10 9.06
N SER A 615 -19.45 36.25 9.23
CA SER A 615 -18.07 36.32 9.70
C SER A 615 -17.90 35.72 11.10
N ILE A 616 -18.83 36.02 12.04
CA ILE A 616 -18.79 35.43 13.38
C ILE A 616 -18.85 33.91 13.32
N ILE A 617 -19.77 33.35 12.54
CA ILE A 617 -19.92 31.89 12.42
C ILE A 617 -18.70 31.26 11.76
N TYR A 618 -18.16 31.85 10.70
CA TYR A 618 -16.95 31.31 10.05
C TYR A 618 -15.73 31.30 11.00
N ARG A 619 -15.53 32.37 11.76
CA ARG A 619 -14.42 32.47 12.74
C ARG A 619 -14.51 31.44 13.87
N CYS A 620 -15.70 30.95 14.20
CA CYS A 620 -15.88 29.89 15.20
C CYS A 620 -15.45 28.51 14.67
N SER A 621 -15.42 28.31 13.35
CA SER A 621 -15.22 27.00 12.73
C SER A 621 -14.00 26.91 11.80
N LEU A 622 -13.44 28.04 11.36
CA LEU A 622 -12.38 28.10 10.36
C LEU A 622 -11.21 28.99 10.86
N SER A 623 -10.01 28.77 10.34
CA SER A 623 -8.86 29.63 10.61
C SER A 623 -9.04 31.03 10.00
N SER A 624 -8.35 32.04 10.55
CA SER A 624 -8.39 33.40 10.02
C SER A 624 -7.88 33.54 8.59
N GLU A 625 -7.06 32.61 8.13
CA GLU A 625 -6.48 32.57 6.77
C GLU A 625 -7.37 31.83 5.77
N HIS A 626 -8.50 31.27 6.21
CA HIS A 626 -9.39 30.54 5.31
C HIS A 626 -10.02 31.49 4.27
N PRO A 627 -10.07 31.11 2.97
CA PRO A 627 -10.60 31.96 1.91
C PRO A 627 -11.98 32.55 2.17
N ASP A 628 -12.90 31.75 2.73
CA ASP A 628 -14.27 32.22 3.06
C ASP A 628 -14.26 33.31 4.15
N VAL A 629 -13.34 33.25 5.13
CA VAL A 629 -13.18 34.26 6.16
C VAL A 629 -12.63 35.55 5.56
N MET A 630 -11.63 35.42 4.72
CA MET A 630 -11.02 36.57 4.04
C MET A 630 -12.01 37.29 3.11
N GLU A 631 -12.77 36.53 2.31
CA GLU A 631 -13.80 37.08 1.41
C GLU A 631 -14.87 37.87 2.18
N ILE A 632 -15.40 37.30 3.26
CA ILE A 632 -16.48 37.97 4.02
C ILE A 632 -15.97 39.23 4.73
N GLU A 633 -14.72 39.23 5.20
CA GLU A 633 -14.14 40.41 5.84
C GLU A 633 -13.86 41.54 4.84
N GLU A 634 -13.49 41.21 3.62
CA GLU A 634 -13.34 42.16 2.55
C GLU A 634 -14.70 42.81 2.21
N LYS A 635 -15.78 42.02 2.10
CA LYS A 635 -17.12 42.52 1.88
C LYS A 635 -17.59 43.46 3.01
N ILE A 636 -17.27 43.10 4.26
CA ILE A 636 -17.58 43.97 5.41
C ILE A 636 -16.82 45.30 5.32
N ARG A 637 -15.52 45.30 4.98
CA ARG A 637 -14.72 46.52 4.82
C ARG A 637 -15.30 47.41 3.72
N ASN A 638 -15.59 46.82 2.55
CA ASN A 638 -16.09 47.54 1.40
C ASN A 638 -17.45 48.27 1.73
N ILE A 639 -18.41 47.52 2.31
CA ILE A 639 -19.70 48.15 2.69
C ILE A 639 -19.52 49.18 3.81
N SER A 640 -18.68 48.92 4.80
CA SER A 640 -18.45 49.88 5.88
C SER A 640 -17.82 51.20 5.39
N SER A 641 -17.04 51.18 4.30
CA SER A 641 -16.49 52.39 3.68
C SER A 641 -17.54 53.20 2.91
N HIS A 642 -18.59 52.55 2.39
CA HIS A 642 -19.71 53.21 1.72
C HIS A 642 -20.77 53.76 2.66
N LEU A 643 -20.81 53.29 3.91
CA LEU A 643 -21.74 53.76 4.94
C LEU A 643 -21.19 54.91 5.80
N LYS A 644 -19.89 55.23 5.67
CA LYS A 644 -19.23 56.40 6.23
C LYS A 644 -19.36 57.57 5.28
#